data_3725b8f2d7f12aaae49a1869d831603a
#
_entry.id   3725b8f2d7f12aaae49a1869d831603a
#
_cell.length_a   1.000
_cell.length_b   1.000
_cell.length_c   1.000
_cell.angle_alpha   90.00
_cell.angle_beta   90.00
_cell.angle_gamma   90.00
#
_symmetry.space_group_name_H-M   'P 1'
#
loop_
_entity.id
_entity.type
_entity.pdbx_description
1 polymer ?
#
loop_
_entity_poly.entity_id
_entity_poly.type
_entity_poly.pdbx_seq_one_letter_code
_entity_poly.pdbx_strand_id
1 'polypeptide(L)'
;MREKILFDKGWKFHRGDLCMRNTVMKGPDYMGAKTERMLIGAAAYDYKDESDSYDPSKMSGDLWENVSLPHDYVIEQTPSPEYPQALGYLKYENAWYRKHFTLDKEDADKRITLYFEGVATNATVYLNGCLMKHNFCGYTPFEVDITDIAYFDKENVLAVYTDSSTHEGWWYQGGGIYRHIWLIKTNPVAVDLWGVYINPVKTDDKWNVNVETTIINSSMKDENICIRSMILDSDQCVIAQTSTDMTAAFKDKTVITQCIDVKEPKLWDTDAPNLYTLVTRIYKTDTGELIDETEDTFGFRTFRFDSQRGFILNDRQIKLKGVCSHQDFGITGKAVPDNIYEYRIDMIKEMGANAYRTSHYPHAEATMDALDKNGILVMDETRWYESTDEGISQLETLIKRDRNHPSVILWSIGNEEPKHVTEQGRRIAENMITAARRLDSSRPITTAVSNDPINSTVLDLVDVIGVNYNLNQYDDIHRLYPNKPFVSTECCATATTRGSYLDPSAFTSSYDIDVNEWFLGREKTWKFMCDREWVSGSFQWIAFEHRGECVWPRLCSVSGAIDLYLQKKDAFYQNKSHWSDTPMVHILPHWNHKGLEGEPIKVWVYTNCDEVELFLNEKSLGAQKIERFGHGEWIVDYEPGGIRAIGRNGGKKCAEEFIETTGEPDALELIAENTVKQANGRDILLFSCLCVDSSGREVPDAEPTVRFEANSFGRVIGTGADICDHVPPQCTERRMKSGRCTVAVQVGETAGALKVYAISNGLKTAVVTTNLK
;
A
#
# COMPACT_ATOMS: atom_id res chain seq x y z
N MET A 1 -9.45 -26.22 17.17
CA MET A 1 -9.27 -25.67 15.79
C MET A 1 -8.83 -24.22 15.89
N ARG A 2 -8.06 -23.74 14.92
CA ARG A 2 -7.66 -22.33 14.79
C ARG A 2 -8.88 -21.45 14.53
N GLU A 3 -8.91 -20.31 15.22
CA GLU A 3 -9.87 -19.25 15.01
C GLU A 3 -9.09 -17.93 14.81
N LYS A 4 -9.32 -17.20 13.73
CA LYS A 4 -8.75 -15.86 13.46
C LYS A 4 -9.91 -14.86 13.44
N ILE A 5 -10.03 -14.07 14.51
CA ILE A 5 -11.17 -13.17 14.76
C ILE A 5 -10.70 -11.73 14.56
N LEU A 6 -11.40 -10.99 13.69
CA LEU A 6 -11.13 -9.58 13.50
C LEU A 6 -11.46 -8.79 14.78
N PHE A 7 -10.49 -8.03 15.27
CA PHE A 7 -10.57 -7.40 16.59
C PHE A 7 -10.71 -5.87 16.55
N ASP A 8 -11.22 -5.35 15.47
CA ASP A 8 -11.23 -3.92 15.11
C ASP A 8 -12.30 -3.08 15.80
N LYS A 9 -13.42 -3.67 16.24
CA LYS A 9 -14.55 -2.93 16.82
C LYS A 9 -14.41 -2.74 18.33
N GLY A 10 -15.06 -1.70 18.86
CA GLY A 10 -15.20 -1.50 20.30
C GLY A 10 -13.92 -1.02 20.99
N TRP A 11 -13.16 -0.20 20.33
CA TRP A 11 -12.01 0.49 20.92
C TRP A 11 -12.40 1.83 21.48
N LYS A 12 -11.70 2.22 22.54
CA LYS A 12 -11.66 3.57 23.11
C LYS A 12 -10.36 4.23 22.70
N PHE A 13 -10.39 5.51 22.35
CA PHE A 13 -9.26 6.29 21.90
C PHE A 13 -9.13 7.57 22.72
N HIS A 14 -7.91 7.96 23.04
CA HIS A 14 -7.57 9.22 23.66
C HIS A 14 -6.33 9.81 22.98
N ARG A 15 -6.46 11.05 22.50
CA ARG A 15 -5.35 11.79 21.90
C ARG A 15 -4.50 12.45 22.98
N GLY A 16 -3.19 12.33 22.86
CA GLY A 16 -2.20 12.91 23.76
C GLY A 16 -1.81 11.99 24.91
N ASP A 17 -0.83 12.46 25.68
CA ASP A 17 -0.32 11.74 26.83
C ASP A 17 -1.29 11.86 28.01
N LEU A 18 -1.57 10.75 28.65
CA LEU A 18 -2.22 10.70 29.93
C LEU A 18 -1.18 10.70 31.04
N CYS A 19 -1.41 11.51 32.07
CA CYS A 19 -0.50 11.59 33.20
C CYS A 19 -0.45 10.24 33.93
N MET A 20 0.63 9.51 33.76
CA MET A 20 0.98 8.32 34.53
C MET A 20 1.46 8.76 35.92
N ARG A 21 0.56 9.30 36.73
CA ARG A 21 0.92 9.69 38.08
C ARG A 21 1.06 8.46 38.95
N ASN A 22 2.22 8.31 39.58
CA ASN A 22 2.33 7.47 40.76
C ASN A 22 1.39 8.07 41.81
N THR A 23 0.31 7.36 42.13
CA THR A 23 -0.41 7.67 43.38
C THR A 23 0.63 7.58 44.48
N VAL A 24 0.74 8.62 45.27
CA VAL A 24 1.59 8.60 46.45
C VAL A 24 0.95 7.58 47.39
N MET A 25 1.44 6.36 47.31
CA MET A 25 1.01 5.31 48.20
C MET A 25 1.49 5.66 49.61
N LYS A 26 0.57 5.64 50.56
CA LYS A 26 0.89 5.86 51.97
C LYS A 26 1.54 4.61 52.53
N GLY A 27 2.83 4.41 52.28
CA GLY A 27 3.62 3.29 52.79
C GLY A 27 4.44 2.55 51.75
N PRO A 28 5.34 1.64 52.15
CA PRO A 28 6.10 0.83 51.21
C PRO A 28 5.16 -0.15 50.48
N ASP A 29 5.05 0.04 49.19
CA ASP A 29 4.20 -0.82 48.35
C ASP A 29 5.00 -2.03 47.84
N TYR A 30 4.86 -3.14 48.53
CA TYR A 30 5.44 -4.38 48.08
C TYR A 30 4.88 -4.90 46.76
N MET A 31 3.63 -4.55 46.45
CA MET A 31 2.93 -5.08 45.28
C MET A 31 3.48 -4.48 44.00
N GLY A 32 3.85 -3.20 43.98
CA GLY A 32 4.46 -2.56 42.80
C GLY A 32 5.80 -3.17 42.38
N ALA A 33 6.47 -3.91 43.25
CA ALA A 33 7.70 -4.62 42.97
C ALA A 33 7.50 -6.14 42.72
N LYS A 34 6.25 -6.61 42.74
CA LYS A 34 5.88 -8.03 42.53
C LYS A 34 5.32 -8.24 41.11
N THR A 35 4.91 -9.47 40.82
CA THR A 35 4.37 -9.88 39.52
C THR A 35 3.11 -9.10 39.14
N GLU A 36 2.24 -8.78 40.09
CA GLU A 36 1.08 -7.90 39.90
C GLU A 36 1.53 -6.45 40.02
N ARG A 37 2.09 -5.89 38.97
CA ARG A 37 2.39 -4.47 38.91
C ARG A 37 1.10 -3.67 38.91
N MET A 38 0.91 -2.86 39.92
CA MET A 38 -0.16 -1.87 39.94
C MET A 38 0.25 -0.70 39.04
N LEU A 39 0.00 -0.82 37.76
CA LEU A 39 0.15 0.28 36.83
C LEU A 39 -0.96 1.29 37.07
N ILE A 40 -0.62 2.55 36.91
CA ILE A 40 -1.53 3.69 37.09
C ILE A 40 -1.73 4.35 35.72
N GLY A 41 -2.88 4.95 35.52
CA GLY A 41 -3.24 5.60 34.25
C GLY A 41 -3.79 4.61 33.24
N ALA A 42 -3.75 4.97 31.96
CA ALA A 42 -4.45 4.24 30.89
C ALA A 42 -3.99 2.79 30.70
N ALA A 43 -2.82 2.40 31.18
CA ALA A 43 -2.34 1.02 31.18
C ALA A 43 -2.97 0.13 32.26
N ALA A 44 -3.53 0.73 33.33
CA ALA A 44 -4.07 -0.01 34.46
C ALA A 44 -5.38 -0.71 34.13
N TYR A 45 -5.59 -1.88 34.77
CA TYR A 45 -6.81 -2.66 34.57
C TYR A 45 -8.07 -1.91 35.02
N ASP A 46 -8.03 -1.22 36.16
CA ASP A 46 -9.16 -0.53 36.79
C ASP A 46 -9.28 0.94 36.41
N TYR A 47 -8.48 1.42 35.44
CA TYR A 47 -8.58 2.77 34.92
C TYR A 47 -9.95 3.00 34.24
N LYS A 48 -10.56 4.16 34.51
CA LYS A 48 -11.87 4.53 33.97
C LYS A 48 -11.72 5.24 32.64
N ASP A 49 -12.19 4.63 31.57
CA ASP A 49 -12.15 5.12 30.20
C ASP A 49 -13.55 5.37 29.62
N GLU A 50 -14.51 5.69 30.49
CA GLU A 50 -15.89 6.00 30.09
C GLU A 50 -15.95 7.35 29.36
N SER A 51 -16.56 7.36 28.18
CA SER A 51 -16.66 8.57 27.33
C SER A 51 -17.52 9.67 27.93
N ASP A 52 -18.38 9.35 28.91
CA ASP A 52 -19.38 10.28 29.49
C ASP A 52 -19.04 10.75 30.91
N SER A 53 -17.92 10.34 31.50
CA SER A 53 -17.59 10.68 32.86
C SER A 53 -16.54 11.80 32.93
N TYR A 54 -16.99 13.04 32.91
CA TYR A 54 -16.21 14.14 33.45
C TYR A 54 -16.07 13.92 34.94
N ASP A 55 -14.93 13.47 35.41
CA ASP A 55 -14.56 13.41 36.82
C ASP A 55 -13.68 14.64 37.15
N PRO A 56 -14.19 15.67 37.88
CA PRO A 56 -13.41 16.85 38.22
C PRO A 56 -12.20 16.56 39.12
N SER A 57 -12.14 15.38 39.74
CA SER A 57 -10.97 14.95 40.53
C SER A 57 -9.83 14.40 39.64
N LYS A 58 -10.11 14.05 38.41
CA LYS A 58 -9.14 13.79 37.35
C LYS A 58 -8.78 15.13 36.75
N MET A 59 -7.52 15.56 36.88
CA MET A 59 -7.03 16.88 36.47
C MET A 59 -6.99 17.17 34.96
N SER A 60 -7.56 16.33 34.15
CA SER A 60 -7.85 16.53 32.73
C SER A 60 -9.23 15.95 32.46
N GLY A 61 -10.04 16.62 31.70
CA GLY A 61 -11.24 16.00 31.13
C GLY A 61 -10.81 14.95 30.11
N ASP A 62 -10.35 13.81 30.59
CA ASP A 62 -9.90 12.68 29.76
C ASP A 62 -11.12 12.09 29.06
N LEU A 63 -11.54 12.75 27.97
CA LEU A 63 -12.62 12.26 27.12
C LEU A 63 -12.08 11.18 26.21
N TRP A 64 -12.62 9.97 26.37
CA TRP A 64 -12.36 8.87 25.47
C TRP A 64 -13.42 8.81 24.37
N GLU A 65 -12.95 8.63 23.14
CA GLU A 65 -13.79 8.47 21.97
C GLU A 65 -13.96 7.00 21.61
N ASN A 66 -15.13 6.64 21.05
CA ASN A 66 -15.31 5.30 20.49
C ASN A 66 -14.81 5.29 19.06
N VAL A 67 -13.90 4.38 18.77
CA VAL A 67 -13.33 4.21 17.42
C VAL A 67 -13.38 2.76 16.96
N SER A 68 -13.32 2.57 15.67
CA SER A 68 -13.06 1.27 15.02
C SER A 68 -11.75 1.35 14.26
N LEU A 69 -11.03 0.23 14.21
CA LEU A 69 -9.81 0.11 13.42
C LEU A 69 -10.14 -0.25 11.96
N PRO A 70 -9.27 0.03 11.02
CA PRO A 70 -8.06 0.88 11.12
C PRO A 70 -8.37 2.34 11.49
N HIS A 71 -7.49 2.98 12.28
CA HIS A 71 -7.70 4.36 12.75
C HIS A 71 -6.39 5.16 12.69
N ASP A 72 -6.44 6.32 12.02
CA ASP A 72 -5.35 7.29 11.91
C ASP A 72 -5.85 8.66 12.38
N TYR A 73 -5.50 9.04 13.59
CA TYR A 73 -5.96 10.30 14.20
C TYR A 73 -5.19 11.53 13.70
N VAL A 74 -4.05 11.34 13.02
CA VAL A 74 -3.24 12.47 12.54
C VAL A 74 -3.92 13.15 11.36
N ILE A 75 -4.57 12.37 10.47
CA ILE A 75 -5.25 12.90 9.27
C ILE A 75 -6.46 13.80 9.61
N GLU A 76 -7.01 13.69 10.80
CA GLU A 76 -8.20 14.45 11.23
C GLU A 76 -7.92 15.91 11.56
N GLN A 77 -6.64 16.30 11.59
CA GLN A 77 -6.22 17.62 12.01
C GLN A 77 -6.19 18.61 10.85
N THR A 78 -6.31 19.90 11.17
CA THR A 78 -6.09 20.98 10.20
C THR A 78 -4.59 21.18 9.98
N PRO A 79 -4.10 21.12 8.73
CA PRO A 79 -2.71 21.39 8.42
C PRO A 79 -2.29 22.82 8.78
N SER A 80 -1.02 23.00 9.23
CA SER A 80 -0.43 24.30 9.51
C SER A 80 1.03 24.35 9.04
N PRO A 81 1.50 25.49 8.49
CA PRO A 81 2.90 25.66 8.09
C PRO A 81 3.89 25.62 9.27
N GLU A 82 3.41 25.62 10.51
CA GLU A 82 4.21 25.48 11.72
C GLU A 82 4.69 24.05 11.96
N TYR A 83 4.04 23.05 11.31
CA TYR A 83 4.39 21.63 11.45
C TYR A 83 5.34 21.16 10.34
N PRO A 84 6.02 20.03 10.54
CA PRO A 84 7.04 19.56 9.59
C PRO A 84 6.51 19.35 8.16
N GLN A 85 7.18 20.00 7.21
CA GLN A 85 6.93 19.87 5.78
C GLN A 85 6.96 18.41 5.30
N ALA A 86 8.00 17.67 5.69
CA ALA A 86 8.20 16.28 5.30
C ALA A 86 7.01 15.38 5.69
N LEU A 87 6.28 15.73 6.74
CA LEU A 87 5.17 14.97 7.32
C LEU A 87 3.78 15.50 6.92
N GLY A 88 3.70 16.39 5.93
CA GLY A 88 2.44 16.92 5.41
C GLY A 88 1.80 18.01 6.24
N TYR A 89 2.60 18.77 7.01
CA TYR A 89 2.15 19.91 7.81
C TYR A 89 1.09 19.58 8.87
N LEU A 90 1.14 18.37 9.42
CA LEU A 90 0.25 17.91 10.49
C LEU A 90 0.99 17.75 11.81
N LYS A 91 0.28 17.92 12.92
CA LYS A 91 0.84 17.76 14.27
C LYS A 91 0.84 16.28 14.66
N TYR A 92 2.00 15.79 15.07
CA TYR A 92 2.17 14.43 15.59
C TYR A 92 2.15 14.47 17.11
N GLU A 93 1.28 13.69 17.71
CA GLU A 93 1.07 13.57 19.15
C GLU A 93 0.96 12.11 19.52
N ASN A 94 1.26 11.78 20.77
CA ASN A 94 1.05 10.43 21.28
C ASN A 94 -0.43 10.15 21.49
N ALA A 95 -0.80 8.88 21.63
CA ALA A 95 -2.19 8.51 21.88
C ALA A 95 -2.31 7.19 22.65
N TRP A 96 -3.49 6.96 23.18
CA TRP A 96 -3.86 5.76 23.88
C TRP A 96 -5.07 5.11 23.22
N TYR A 97 -5.05 3.78 23.15
CA TYR A 97 -6.18 2.95 22.77
C TYR A 97 -6.48 1.96 23.89
N ARG A 98 -7.76 1.70 24.16
CA ARG A 98 -8.20 0.70 25.13
C ARG A 98 -9.31 -0.13 24.56
N LYS A 99 -9.34 -1.42 24.91
CA LYS A 99 -10.39 -2.34 24.52
C LYS A 99 -10.72 -3.29 25.65
N HIS A 100 -12.01 -3.40 25.95
CA HIS A 100 -12.56 -4.34 26.88
C HIS A 100 -13.09 -5.57 26.13
N PHE A 101 -12.76 -6.76 26.60
CA PHE A 101 -13.19 -8.01 25.96
C PHE A 101 -13.20 -9.17 26.94
N THR A 102 -13.96 -10.24 26.59
CA THR A 102 -14.03 -11.48 27.34
C THR A 102 -13.55 -12.64 26.50
N LEU A 103 -13.00 -13.64 27.14
CA LEU A 103 -12.68 -14.95 26.58
C LEU A 103 -13.58 -15.99 27.22
N ASP A 104 -13.96 -17.01 26.46
CA ASP A 104 -14.76 -18.10 26.98
C ASP A 104 -13.90 -19.02 27.87
N LYS A 105 -14.53 -19.68 28.85
CA LYS A 105 -13.84 -20.62 29.74
C LYS A 105 -13.22 -21.79 29.00
N GLU A 106 -13.82 -22.19 27.90
CA GLU A 106 -13.37 -23.24 26.99
C GLU A 106 -12.08 -22.85 26.24
N ASP A 107 -11.72 -21.56 26.24
CA ASP A 107 -10.47 -21.09 25.65
C ASP A 107 -9.25 -21.23 26.59
N ALA A 108 -9.45 -21.59 27.85
CA ALA A 108 -8.38 -21.68 28.84
C ALA A 108 -7.28 -22.70 28.49
N ASP A 109 -7.61 -23.73 27.71
CA ASP A 109 -6.66 -24.74 27.24
C ASP A 109 -6.08 -24.40 25.84
N LYS A 110 -6.42 -23.23 25.28
CA LYS A 110 -5.89 -22.74 23.99
C LYS A 110 -4.72 -21.81 24.18
N ARG A 111 -3.88 -21.69 23.14
CA ARG A 111 -2.94 -20.58 22.99
C ARG A 111 -3.69 -19.39 22.41
N ILE A 112 -3.57 -18.23 23.05
CA ILE A 112 -4.29 -16.99 22.68
C ILE A 112 -3.26 -15.93 22.31
N THR A 113 -3.34 -15.42 21.09
CA THR A 113 -2.41 -14.39 20.60
C THR A 113 -3.16 -13.23 19.96
N LEU A 114 -2.58 -12.06 20.07
CA LEU A 114 -2.99 -10.86 19.36
C LEU A 114 -1.98 -10.61 18.24
N TYR A 115 -2.46 -10.49 17.01
CA TYR A 115 -1.66 -10.13 15.86
C TYR A 115 -1.99 -8.70 15.43
N PHE A 116 -0.99 -7.83 15.46
CA PHE A 116 -1.05 -6.43 15.05
C PHE A 116 -0.39 -6.28 13.69
N GLU A 117 -1.12 -5.87 12.67
CA GLU A 117 -0.56 -5.66 11.34
C GLU A 117 0.27 -4.38 11.22
N GLY A 118 0.01 -3.37 12.07
CA GLY A 118 0.78 -2.13 12.10
C GLY A 118 0.22 -1.09 13.06
N VAL A 119 1.12 -0.46 13.82
CA VAL A 119 0.80 0.61 14.80
C VAL A 119 1.84 1.71 14.68
N ALA A 120 1.45 2.90 14.30
CA ALA A 120 2.35 4.03 14.11
C ALA A 120 2.49 4.87 15.41
N THR A 121 3.73 5.14 15.89
CA THR A 121 5.01 4.64 15.36
C THR A 121 5.61 3.60 16.30
N ASN A 122 5.90 3.96 17.54
CA ASN A 122 6.35 3.04 18.59
C ASN A 122 5.16 2.60 19.43
N ALA A 123 4.90 1.31 19.46
CA ALA A 123 3.76 0.75 20.16
C ALA A 123 4.18 0.09 21.47
N THR A 124 3.48 0.39 22.57
CA THR A 124 3.60 -0.33 23.83
C THR A 124 2.26 -0.98 24.16
N VAL A 125 2.23 -2.29 24.28
CA VAL A 125 1.02 -3.08 24.51
C VAL A 125 0.98 -3.57 25.96
N TYR A 126 -0.16 -3.35 26.62
CA TYR A 126 -0.45 -3.82 27.99
C TYR A 126 -1.72 -4.65 28.00
N LEU A 127 -1.69 -5.78 28.71
CA LEU A 127 -2.88 -6.58 28.99
C LEU A 127 -3.09 -6.67 30.51
N ASN A 128 -4.25 -6.31 30.98
CA ASN A 128 -4.63 -6.38 32.40
C ASN A 128 -3.61 -5.67 33.32
N GLY A 129 -3.00 -4.58 32.84
CA GLY A 129 -1.96 -3.85 33.55
C GLY A 129 -0.54 -4.41 33.41
N CYS A 130 -0.35 -5.55 32.73
CA CYS A 130 0.96 -6.11 32.46
C CYS A 130 1.53 -5.59 31.14
N LEU A 131 2.79 -5.15 31.13
CA LEU A 131 3.52 -4.84 29.92
C LEU A 131 3.77 -6.13 29.12
N MET A 132 3.24 -6.21 27.92
CA MET A 132 3.33 -7.40 27.06
C MET A 132 4.41 -7.27 25.99
N LYS A 133 4.42 -6.17 25.26
CA LYS A 133 5.30 -5.99 24.09
C LYS A 133 5.61 -4.51 23.86
N HIS A 134 6.81 -4.27 23.35
CA HIS A 134 7.19 -3.00 22.73
C HIS A 134 7.59 -3.27 21.29
N ASN A 135 7.06 -2.48 20.33
CA ASN A 135 7.39 -2.56 18.90
C ASN A 135 7.89 -1.20 18.42
N PHE A 136 9.09 -1.16 17.86
CA PHE A 136 9.79 0.09 17.53
C PHE A 136 9.59 0.60 16.10
N CYS A 137 8.87 -0.14 15.27
CA CYS A 137 8.60 0.26 13.88
C CYS A 137 7.11 0.27 13.59
N GLY A 138 6.63 1.38 13.06
CA GLY A 138 5.22 1.55 12.72
C GLY A 138 4.72 0.65 11.60
N TYR A 139 5.61 0.14 10.77
CA TYR A 139 5.26 -0.59 9.55
C TYR A 139 5.37 -2.10 9.68
N THR A 140 6.11 -2.59 10.67
CA THR A 140 6.36 -4.02 10.86
C THR A 140 5.27 -4.63 11.73
N PRO A 141 4.60 -5.70 11.30
CA PRO A 141 3.61 -6.40 12.10
C PRO A 141 4.28 -7.15 13.26
N PHE A 142 3.49 -7.44 14.29
CA PHE A 142 3.99 -8.17 15.46
C PHE A 142 2.89 -8.95 16.15
N GLU A 143 3.30 -10.03 16.84
CA GLU A 143 2.46 -10.90 17.66
C GLU A 143 2.67 -10.63 19.15
N VAL A 144 1.60 -10.74 19.94
CA VAL A 144 1.60 -10.70 21.40
C VAL A 144 0.89 -11.94 21.94
N ASP A 145 1.63 -12.86 22.56
CA ASP A 145 1.04 -14.01 23.25
C ASP A 145 0.46 -13.55 24.59
N ILE A 146 -0.83 -13.72 24.76
CA ILE A 146 -1.56 -13.30 25.95
C ILE A 146 -2.05 -14.47 26.81
N THR A 147 -1.72 -15.69 26.44
CA THR A 147 -2.24 -16.93 27.03
C THR A 147 -2.16 -16.95 28.56
N ASP A 148 -0.98 -16.65 29.12
CA ASP A 148 -0.74 -16.78 30.56
C ASP A 148 -1.25 -15.58 31.39
N ILE A 149 -1.60 -14.44 30.73
CA ILE A 149 -2.01 -13.18 31.39
C ILE A 149 -3.51 -12.93 31.26
N ALA A 150 -4.15 -13.53 30.26
CA ALA A 150 -5.58 -13.35 30.00
C ALA A 150 -6.43 -14.00 31.09
N TYR A 151 -7.58 -13.37 31.37
CA TYR A 151 -8.62 -13.93 32.22
C TYR A 151 -9.68 -14.65 31.40
N PHE A 152 -10.09 -15.84 31.85
CA PHE A 152 -11.14 -16.66 31.22
C PHE A 152 -12.44 -16.69 32.03
N ASP A 153 -12.52 -15.94 33.10
CA ASP A 153 -13.67 -15.87 34.02
C ASP A 153 -14.23 -14.46 34.24
N LYS A 154 -13.53 -13.47 33.70
CA LYS A 154 -13.90 -12.06 33.78
C LYS A 154 -13.39 -11.29 32.57
N GLU A 155 -13.71 -10.00 32.53
CA GLU A 155 -13.29 -9.09 31.48
C GLU A 155 -11.76 -8.91 31.45
N ASN A 156 -11.19 -8.79 30.26
CA ASN A 156 -9.81 -8.38 29.99
C ASN A 156 -9.80 -6.93 29.49
N VAL A 157 -8.70 -6.24 29.79
CA VAL A 157 -8.45 -4.87 29.33
C VAL A 157 -7.13 -4.85 28.59
N LEU A 158 -7.21 -4.61 27.30
CA LEU A 158 -6.06 -4.35 26.41
C LEU A 158 -5.85 -2.86 26.30
N ALA A 159 -4.64 -2.36 26.57
CA ALA A 159 -4.27 -0.97 26.36
C ALA A 159 -3.06 -0.90 25.43
N VAL A 160 -3.09 0.04 24.49
CA VAL A 160 -2.00 0.28 23.54
C VAL A 160 -1.63 1.76 23.58
N TYR A 161 -0.39 2.05 23.93
CA TYR A 161 0.18 3.36 23.81
C TYR A 161 0.91 3.49 22.49
N THR A 162 0.66 4.58 21.76
CA THR A 162 1.32 4.89 20.50
C THR A 162 2.14 6.16 20.66
N ASP A 163 3.46 6.04 20.56
CA ASP A 163 4.37 7.17 20.55
C ASP A 163 4.69 7.54 19.10
N SER A 164 4.06 8.61 18.62
CA SER A 164 4.26 9.15 17.27
C SER A 164 5.22 10.34 17.25
N SER A 165 5.96 10.60 18.33
CA SER A 165 6.93 11.71 18.42
C SER A 165 8.22 11.44 17.63
N THR A 166 8.53 10.19 17.32
CA THR A 166 9.68 9.79 16.51
C THR A 166 9.25 9.55 15.06
N HIS A 167 10.12 9.95 14.12
CA HIS A 167 9.85 9.86 12.70
C HIS A 167 10.73 8.79 12.05
N GLU A 168 10.12 7.94 11.23
CA GLU A 168 10.80 6.84 10.53
C GLU A 168 11.17 7.21 9.07
N GLY A 169 10.72 8.36 8.59
CA GLY A 169 11.00 8.82 7.23
C GLY A 169 10.63 10.28 7.01
N TRP A 170 10.68 10.73 5.78
CA TRP A 170 10.40 12.11 5.35
C TRP A 170 9.10 12.24 4.55
N TRP A 171 8.13 11.38 4.86
CA TRP A 171 6.78 11.33 4.31
C TRP A 171 5.74 11.25 5.43
N TYR A 172 4.47 11.34 5.09
CA TYR A 172 3.37 11.19 6.04
C TYR A 172 3.35 9.78 6.66
N GLN A 173 3.46 9.71 7.97
CA GLN A 173 3.53 8.43 8.70
C GLN A 173 2.22 8.03 9.35
N GLY A 174 1.28 8.98 9.53
CA GLY A 174 0.07 8.75 10.29
C GLY A 174 0.32 8.53 11.78
N GLY A 175 -0.70 8.11 12.50
CA GLY A 175 -0.60 7.82 13.93
C GLY A 175 -1.71 6.87 14.38
N GLY A 176 -1.38 5.98 15.31
CA GLY A 176 -2.36 5.06 15.88
C GLY A 176 -2.34 3.66 15.31
N ILE A 177 -3.38 2.90 15.61
CA ILE A 177 -3.56 1.52 15.11
C ILE A 177 -4.19 1.61 13.72
N TYR A 178 -3.34 1.78 12.71
CA TYR A 178 -3.77 2.11 11.35
C TYR A 178 -3.96 0.91 10.43
N ARG A 179 -3.75 -0.32 10.93
CA ARG A 179 -4.05 -1.61 10.29
C ARG A 179 -4.87 -2.48 11.23
N HIS A 180 -5.23 -3.67 10.80
CA HIS A 180 -6.05 -4.59 11.56
C HIS A 180 -5.36 -5.14 12.81
N ILE A 181 -6.18 -5.54 13.79
CA ILE A 181 -5.77 -6.42 14.89
C ILE A 181 -6.61 -7.69 14.80
N TRP A 182 -5.96 -8.83 15.00
CA TRP A 182 -6.59 -10.14 15.02
C TRP A 182 -6.39 -10.80 16.38
N LEU A 183 -7.46 -11.36 16.93
CA LEU A 183 -7.41 -12.29 18.04
C LEU A 183 -7.35 -13.70 17.45
N ILE A 184 -6.26 -14.42 17.74
CA ILE A 184 -6.02 -15.76 17.22
C ILE A 184 -6.05 -16.74 18.39
N LYS A 185 -6.90 -17.76 18.27
CA LYS A 185 -7.01 -18.87 19.22
C LYS A 185 -6.54 -20.14 18.53
N THR A 186 -5.62 -20.88 19.10
CA THR A 186 -5.13 -22.15 18.54
C THR A 186 -5.06 -23.23 19.61
N ASN A 187 -4.93 -24.48 19.18
CA ASN A 187 -4.45 -25.53 20.06
C ASN A 187 -3.04 -25.17 20.56
N PRO A 188 -2.60 -25.60 21.75
CA PRO A 188 -1.22 -25.43 22.20
C PRO A 188 -0.18 -25.94 21.21
N VAL A 189 -0.51 -26.97 20.42
CA VAL A 189 0.28 -27.42 19.28
C VAL A 189 -0.35 -26.92 18.00
N ALA A 190 0.33 -26.05 17.27
CA ALA A 190 -0.19 -25.37 16.10
C ALA A 190 0.93 -24.98 15.12
N VAL A 191 0.56 -24.63 13.90
CA VAL A 191 1.48 -23.93 12.97
C VAL A 191 1.78 -22.55 13.54
N ASP A 192 3.05 -22.19 13.59
CA ASP A 192 3.49 -20.87 14.06
C ASP A 192 3.00 -19.74 13.11
N LEU A 193 2.98 -18.50 13.56
CA LEU A 193 2.67 -17.34 12.72
C LEU A 193 3.72 -17.24 11.60
N TRP A 194 3.28 -17.17 10.33
CA TRP A 194 4.12 -17.25 9.12
C TRP A 194 5.06 -18.46 9.13
N GLY A 195 4.63 -19.54 9.80
CA GLY A 195 5.43 -20.74 9.98
C GLY A 195 5.55 -21.61 8.73
N VAL A 196 4.76 -21.37 7.69
CA VAL A 196 4.82 -22.10 6.43
C VAL A 196 5.67 -21.34 5.43
N TYR A 197 6.68 -22.00 4.86
CA TYR A 197 7.45 -21.49 3.73
C TYR A 197 7.33 -22.45 2.54
N ILE A 198 6.91 -21.93 1.40
CA ILE A 198 6.62 -22.68 0.18
C ILE A 198 7.62 -22.26 -0.90
N ASN A 199 8.46 -23.19 -1.35
CA ASN A 199 9.45 -22.93 -2.38
C ASN A 199 9.31 -23.94 -3.54
N PRO A 200 8.53 -23.59 -4.60
CA PRO A 200 8.40 -24.39 -5.79
C PRO A 200 9.67 -24.31 -6.65
N VAL A 201 10.32 -25.45 -6.89
CA VAL A 201 11.53 -25.57 -7.70
C VAL A 201 11.24 -26.39 -8.93
N LYS A 202 11.43 -25.83 -10.12
CA LYS A 202 11.28 -26.52 -11.41
C LYS A 202 12.45 -27.49 -11.62
N THR A 203 12.12 -28.73 -11.93
CA THR A 203 13.05 -29.75 -12.44
C THR A 203 12.73 -30.04 -13.90
N ASP A 204 13.46 -30.96 -14.56
CA ASP A 204 13.30 -31.18 -16.01
C ASP A 204 11.86 -31.51 -16.42
N ASP A 205 11.16 -32.35 -15.63
CA ASP A 205 9.84 -32.92 -15.99
C ASP A 205 8.72 -32.59 -14.99
N LYS A 206 9.04 -31.94 -13.87
CA LYS A 206 8.08 -31.65 -12.80
C LYS A 206 8.51 -30.46 -11.96
N TRP A 207 7.67 -30.09 -10.99
CA TRP A 207 7.98 -29.16 -9.92
C TRP A 207 8.08 -29.89 -8.59
N ASN A 208 9.13 -29.63 -7.83
CA ASN A 208 9.27 -30.01 -6.45
C ASN A 208 8.88 -28.85 -5.56
N VAL A 209 7.76 -28.94 -4.87
CA VAL A 209 7.32 -27.93 -3.90
C VAL A 209 7.91 -28.29 -2.56
N ASN A 210 8.98 -27.60 -2.17
CA ASN A 210 9.59 -27.75 -0.86
C ASN A 210 8.79 -26.90 0.14
N VAL A 211 8.28 -27.53 1.18
CA VAL A 211 7.47 -26.89 2.23
C VAL A 211 8.21 -27.04 3.56
N GLU A 212 8.57 -25.92 4.17
CA GLU A 212 9.04 -25.90 5.56
C GLU A 212 7.87 -25.44 6.44
N THR A 213 7.55 -26.23 7.47
CA THR A 213 6.49 -25.88 8.42
C THR A 213 7.08 -25.79 9.82
N THR A 214 6.98 -24.64 10.44
CA THR A 214 7.33 -24.40 11.83
C THR A 214 6.13 -24.70 12.72
N ILE A 215 6.26 -25.67 13.60
CA ILE A 215 5.24 -26.06 14.59
C ILE A 215 5.66 -25.50 15.94
N ILE A 216 4.76 -24.77 16.60
CA ILE A 216 4.90 -24.37 17.99
C ILE A 216 4.18 -25.37 18.89
N ASN A 217 4.83 -25.78 19.97
CA ASN A 217 4.19 -26.50 21.06
C ASN A 217 4.33 -25.72 22.36
N SER A 218 3.28 -25.04 22.77
CA SER A 218 3.23 -24.26 24.02
C SER A 218 2.82 -25.09 25.24
N SER A 219 2.49 -26.38 25.06
CA SER A 219 2.10 -27.28 26.14
C SER A 219 3.32 -27.73 26.98
N MET A 220 3.06 -28.42 28.08
CA MET A 220 4.08 -28.91 29.01
C MET A 220 4.53 -30.36 28.73
N LYS A 221 4.23 -30.90 27.55
CA LYS A 221 4.59 -32.25 27.14
C LYS A 221 4.87 -32.34 25.66
N ASP A 222 5.66 -33.33 25.28
CA ASP A 222 5.83 -33.67 23.87
C ASP A 222 4.53 -34.22 23.29
N GLU A 223 4.23 -33.88 22.05
CA GLU A 223 3.03 -34.35 21.33
C GLU A 223 3.44 -35.02 20.02
N ASN A 224 2.93 -36.22 19.77
CA ASN A 224 3.09 -36.90 18.49
C ASN A 224 1.99 -36.46 17.54
N ILE A 225 2.40 -35.92 16.39
CA ILE A 225 1.52 -35.33 15.41
C ILE A 225 1.81 -35.83 14.00
N CYS A 226 0.79 -35.83 13.17
CA CYS A 226 0.91 -36.04 11.73
C CYS A 226 0.59 -34.71 11.00
N ILE A 227 1.51 -34.23 10.18
CA ILE A 227 1.33 -33.03 9.37
C ILE A 227 1.00 -33.49 7.95
N ARG A 228 -0.15 -33.03 7.45
CA ARG A 228 -0.59 -33.25 6.07
C ARG A 228 -0.61 -31.93 5.32
N SER A 229 0.14 -31.85 4.22
CA SER A 229 0.18 -30.72 3.34
C SER A 229 -0.44 -31.09 1.98
N MET A 230 -1.42 -30.29 1.54
CA MET A 230 -2.22 -30.52 0.32
C MET A 230 -2.17 -29.26 -0.55
N ILE A 231 -1.88 -29.43 -1.83
CA ILE A 231 -1.91 -28.35 -2.82
C ILE A 231 -3.26 -28.38 -3.53
N LEU A 232 -3.97 -27.27 -3.49
CA LEU A 232 -5.25 -27.07 -4.16
C LEU A 232 -5.07 -26.09 -5.33
N ASP A 233 -5.77 -26.36 -6.43
CA ASP A 233 -5.89 -25.45 -7.56
C ASP A 233 -7.00 -24.38 -7.32
N SER A 234 -7.21 -23.52 -8.33
CA SER A 234 -8.24 -22.45 -8.28
C SER A 234 -9.67 -22.99 -8.14
N ASP A 235 -9.92 -24.25 -8.51
CA ASP A 235 -11.22 -24.91 -8.38
C ASP A 235 -11.37 -25.67 -7.05
N GLN A 236 -10.42 -25.46 -6.12
CA GLN A 236 -10.34 -26.12 -4.79
C GLN A 236 -10.15 -27.65 -4.89
N CYS A 237 -9.62 -28.14 -6.00
CA CYS A 237 -9.29 -29.54 -6.18
C CYS A 237 -7.89 -29.84 -5.66
N VAL A 238 -7.74 -30.90 -4.85
CA VAL A 238 -6.42 -31.36 -4.41
C VAL A 238 -5.66 -31.97 -5.59
N ILE A 239 -4.58 -31.34 -6.00
CA ILE A 239 -3.73 -31.81 -7.11
C ILE A 239 -2.53 -32.64 -6.66
N ALA A 240 -2.06 -32.42 -5.43
CA ALA A 240 -0.97 -33.18 -4.81
C ALA A 240 -1.01 -33.07 -3.29
N GLN A 241 -0.46 -34.05 -2.59
CA GLN A 241 -0.39 -34.03 -1.13
C GLN A 241 0.73 -34.90 -0.58
N THR A 242 1.13 -34.64 0.64
CA THR A 242 2.06 -35.47 1.42
C THR A 242 1.67 -35.46 2.89
N SER A 243 2.20 -36.42 3.67
CA SER A 243 2.04 -36.40 5.13
C SER A 243 3.30 -36.94 5.81
N THR A 244 3.58 -36.43 7.00
CA THR A 244 4.77 -36.80 7.78
C THR A 244 4.43 -36.78 9.26
N ASP A 245 4.82 -37.85 9.96
CA ASP A 245 4.72 -37.99 11.41
C ASP A 245 5.94 -37.38 12.08
N MET A 246 5.73 -36.69 13.22
CA MET A 246 6.80 -36.12 14.02
C MET A 246 6.40 -35.97 15.48
N THR A 247 7.39 -35.70 16.33
CA THR A 247 7.16 -35.27 17.71
C THR A 247 7.42 -33.77 17.83
N ALA A 248 6.41 -33.02 18.25
CA ALA A 248 6.55 -31.62 18.63
C ALA A 248 7.04 -31.52 20.06
N ALA A 249 8.28 -31.08 20.26
CA ALA A 249 8.90 -30.97 21.59
C ALA A 249 8.18 -29.91 22.45
N PHE A 250 8.02 -30.19 23.75
CA PHE A 250 7.33 -29.28 24.67
C PHE A 250 8.03 -27.93 24.80
N LYS A 251 7.24 -26.84 24.89
CA LYS A 251 7.73 -25.44 25.02
C LYS A 251 8.80 -25.07 23.98
N ASP A 252 8.69 -25.62 22.76
CA ASP A 252 9.67 -25.40 21.72
C ASP A 252 8.99 -25.15 20.33
N LYS A 253 9.80 -24.73 19.38
CA LYS A 253 9.44 -24.63 17.95
C LYS A 253 10.24 -25.68 17.17
N THR A 254 9.53 -26.53 16.44
CA THR A 254 10.14 -27.58 15.62
C THR A 254 9.84 -27.31 14.15
N VAL A 255 10.85 -27.38 13.30
CA VAL A 255 10.70 -27.22 11.86
C VAL A 255 10.69 -28.58 11.18
N ILE A 256 9.74 -28.79 10.27
CA ILE A 256 9.68 -29.97 9.41
C ILE A 256 9.74 -29.54 7.95
N THR A 257 10.44 -30.32 7.13
CA THR A 257 10.51 -30.12 5.68
C THR A 257 9.79 -31.26 4.97
N GLN A 258 8.92 -30.90 4.02
CA GLN A 258 8.22 -31.84 3.14
C GLN A 258 8.49 -31.46 1.67
N CYS A 259 8.41 -32.44 0.77
CA CYS A 259 8.53 -32.22 -0.66
C CYS A 259 7.30 -32.82 -1.35
N ILE A 260 6.65 -32.04 -2.20
CA ILE A 260 5.43 -32.41 -2.93
C ILE A 260 5.70 -32.26 -4.43
N ASP A 261 5.57 -33.36 -5.17
CA ASP A 261 5.75 -33.35 -6.63
C ASP A 261 4.46 -32.90 -7.33
N VAL A 262 4.58 -31.92 -8.23
CA VAL A 262 3.48 -31.43 -9.07
C VAL A 262 3.89 -31.46 -10.52
N LYS A 263 3.06 -32.06 -11.39
CA LYS A 263 3.29 -32.13 -12.82
C LYS A 263 2.51 -31.04 -13.55
N GLU A 264 3.19 -30.33 -14.43
CA GLU A 264 2.60 -29.35 -15.36
C GLU A 264 1.60 -28.36 -14.74
N PRO A 265 1.96 -27.67 -13.64
CA PRO A 265 1.07 -26.65 -13.08
C PRO A 265 0.92 -25.46 -14.03
N LYS A 266 -0.22 -24.76 -13.96
CA LYS A 266 -0.37 -23.45 -14.60
C LYS A 266 0.56 -22.45 -13.91
N LEU A 267 1.41 -21.79 -14.70
CA LEU A 267 2.37 -20.85 -14.13
C LEU A 267 1.69 -19.53 -13.72
N TRP A 268 2.20 -18.92 -12.64
CA TRP A 268 1.92 -17.54 -12.31
C TRP A 268 2.74 -16.64 -13.24
N ASP A 269 2.09 -15.66 -13.86
CA ASP A 269 2.70 -14.70 -14.78
C ASP A 269 1.97 -13.36 -14.69
N THR A 270 2.57 -12.29 -15.21
CA THR A 270 1.95 -10.96 -15.24
C THR A 270 0.66 -10.90 -16.05
N ASP A 271 0.50 -11.79 -17.02
CA ASP A 271 -0.68 -11.84 -17.90
C ASP A 271 -1.66 -12.95 -17.48
N ALA A 272 -1.20 -13.92 -16.68
CA ALA A 272 -1.97 -15.05 -16.18
C ALA A 272 -1.55 -15.39 -14.74
N PRO A 273 -2.03 -14.66 -13.73
CA PRO A 273 -1.62 -14.82 -12.34
C PRO A 273 -2.30 -16.04 -11.68
N ASN A 274 -1.93 -17.25 -12.11
CA ASN A 274 -2.49 -18.48 -11.55
C ASN A 274 -1.96 -18.75 -10.15
N LEU A 275 -2.85 -18.78 -9.18
CA LEU A 275 -2.57 -19.01 -7.77
C LEU A 275 -3.04 -20.40 -7.34
N TYR A 276 -2.34 -20.95 -6.35
CA TYR A 276 -2.63 -22.21 -5.67
C TYR A 276 -2.69 -21.98 -4.16
N THR A 277 -3.37 -22.86 -3.46
CA THR A 277 -3.43 -22.86 -1.99
C THR A 277 -2.74 -24.11 -1.45
N LEU A 278 -1.83 -23.91 -0.50
CA LEU A 278 -1.32 -24.98 0.35
C LEU A 278 -2.16 -25.02 1.63
N VAL A 279 -2.86 -26.13 1.86
CA VAL A 279 -3.57 -26.40 3.11
C VAL A 279 -2.69 -27.29 3.97
N THR A 280 -2.30 -26.80 5.14
CA THR A 280 -1.51 -27.56 6.13
C THR A 280 -2.40 -27.94 7.30
N ARG A 281 -2.56 -29.25 7.55
CA ARG A 281 -3.36 -29.82 8.64
C ARG A 281 -2.49 -30.56 9.63
N ILE A 282 -2.74 -30.34 10.92
CA ILE A 282 -2.07 -31.06 12.02
C ILE A 282 -3.09 -31.99 12.69
N TYR A 283 -2.74 -33.26 12.79
CA TYR A 283 -3.52 -34.29 13.48
C TYR A 283 -2.74 -34.84 14.64
N LYS A 284 -3.38 -35.19 15.78
CA LYS A 284 -2.79 -36.02 16.81
C LYS A 284 -2.65 -37.45 16.27
N THR A 285 -1.46 -38.03 16.40
CA THR A 285 -1.20 -39.37 15.83
C THR A 285 -1.98 -40.48 16.53
N ASP A 286 -2.25 -40.33 17.83
CA ASP A 286 -2.92 -41.35 18.68
C ASP A 286 -4.43 -41.39 18.46
N THR A 287 -5.08 -40.23 18.22
CA THR A 287 -6.53 -40.11 18.10
C THR A 287 -7.02 -39.86 16.66
N GLY A 288 -6.12 -39.38 15.80
CA GLY A 288 -6.51 -38.87 14.46
C GLY A 288 -7.28 -37.56 14.49
N GLU A 289 -7.33 -36.88 15.64
CA GLU A 289 -8.02 -35.60 15.82
C GLU A 289 -7.30 -34.50 15.05
N LEU A 290 -8.04 -33.73 14.22
CA LEU A 290 -7.54 -32.51 13.60
C LEU A 290 -7.49 -31.40 14.65
N ILE A 291 -6.27 -30.85 14.90
CA ILE A 291 -6.03 -29.84 15.94
C ILE A 291 -5.69 -28.46 15.41
N ASP A 292 -5.13 -28.38 14.19
CA ASP A 292 -4.87 -27.08 13.54
C ASP A 292 -4.94 -27.18 12.01
N GLU A 293 -5.28 -26.08 11.35
CA GLU A 293 -5.31 -25.96 9.90
C GLU A 293 -4.91 -24.53 9.50
N THR A 294 -4.03 -24.40 8.48
CA THR A 294 -3.68 -23.14 7.84
C THR A 294 -3.79 -23.24 6.33
N GLU A 295 -4.02 -22.10 5.69
CA GLU A 295 -4.05 -21.94 4.25
C GLU A 295 -3.06 -20.85 3.83
N ASP A 296 -2.18 -21.19 2.90
CA ASP A 296 -1.16 -20.28 2.38
C ASP A 296 -1.24 -20.24 0.85
N THR A 297 -1.35 -19.04 0.28
CA THR A 297 -1.40 -18.84 -1.17
C THR A 297 0.01 -18.78 -1.75
N PHE A 298 0.22 -19.38 -2.94
CA PHE A 298 1.48 -19.34 -3.68
C PHE A 298 1.27 -19.52 -5.18
N GLY A 299 2.35 -19.42 -5.97
CA GLY A 299 2.30 -19.65 -7.41
C GLY A 299 3.55 -20.33 -7.95
N PHE A 300 3.41 -21.05 -9.06
CA PHE A 300 4.52 -21.66 -9.77
C PHE A 300 5.09 -20.69 -10.79
N ARG A 301 6.35 -20.31 -10.67
CA ARG A 301 7.06 -19.48 -11.64
C ARG A 301 8.56 -19.70 -11.59
N THR A 302 9.22 -19.42 -12.70
CA THR A 302 10.67 -19.25 -12.74
C THR A 302 10.99 -17.79 -13.07
N PHE A 303 12.00 -17.22 -12.43
CA PHE A 303 12.50 -15.91 -12.81
C PHE A 303 14.00 -15.79 -12.54
N ARG A 304 14.62 -14.84 -13.22
CA ARG A 304 16.01 -14.44 -12.96
C ARG A 304 16.27 -13.03 -13.45
N PHE A 305 17.20 -12.38 -12.81
CA PHE A 305 17.83 -11.16 -13.31
C PHE A 305 19.12 -11.55 -14.07
N ASP A 306 19.28 -10.98 -15.25
CA ASP A 306 20.41 -11.28 -16.15
C ASP A 306 21.17 -9.98 -16.44
N SER A 307 22.51 -10.01 -16.32
CA SER A 307 23.35 -8.83 -16.48
C SER A 307 23.40 -8.27 -17.91
N GLN A 308 22.92 -9.03 -18.91
CA GLN A 308 22.91 -8.60 -20.31
C GLN A 308 21.48 -8.44 -20.87
N ARG A 309 20.54 -9.19 -20.34
CA ARG A 309 19.17 -9.27 -20.86
C ARG A 309 18.11 -8.69 -19.90
N GLY A 310 18.53 -8.16 -18.73
CA GLY A 310 17.61 -7.62 -17.74
C GLY A 310 16.78 -8.70 -17.05
N PHE A 311 15.46 -8.53 -16.92
CA PHE A 311 14.59 -9.44 -16.18
C PHE A 311 13.91 -10.47 -17.07
N ILE A 312 13.88 -11.73 -16.61
CA ILE A 312 13.31 -12.87 -17.33
C ILE A 312 12.33 -13.58 -16.40
N LEU A 313 11.07 -13.73 -16.84
CA LEU A 313 9.99 -14.44 -16.15
C LEU A 313 9.51 -15.60 -17.04
N ASN A 314 9.47 -16.82 -16.51
CA ASN A 314 9.03 -18.02 -17.24
C ASN A 314 9.69 -18.14 -18.63
N ASP A 315 11.01 -17.94 -18.67
CA ASP A 315 11.87 -17.92 -19.86
C ASP A 315 11.58 -16.79 -20.88
N ARG A 316 10.64 -15.90 -20.59
CA ARG A 316 10.30 -14.71 -21.38
C ARG A 316 11.02 -13.48 -20.81
N GLN A 317 11.78 -12.78 -21.66
CA GLN A 317 12.36 -11.48 -21.28
C GLN A 317 11.26 -10.42 -21.22
N ILE A 318 11.15 -9.71 -20.10
CA ILE A 318 10.21 -8.63 -19.91
C ILE A 318 10.91 -7.42 -19.28
N LYS A 319 10.40 -6.23 -19.58
CA LYS A 319 10.87 -4.98 -18.94
C LYS A 319 9.98 -4.69 -17.73
N LEU A 320 10.55 -4.41 -16.58
CA LEU A 320 9.81 -3.98 -15.40
C LEU A 320 9.26 -2.57 -15.65
N LYS A 321 7.95 -2.46 -15.81
CA LYS A 321 7.15 -1.25 -15.93
C LYS A 321 6.64 -0.92 -14.53
N GLY A 322 7.56 -0.49 -13.66
CA GLY A 322 7.32 -0.42 -12.23
C GLY A 322 6.94 0.97 -11.74
N VAL A 323 6.27 0.98 -10.60
CA VAL A 323 5.94 2.18 -9.83
C VAL A 323 6.28 2.00 -8.36
N CYS A 324 6.78 3.05 -7.73
CA CYS A 324 6.85 3.18 -6.28
C CYS A 324 5.50 3.57 -5.71
N SER A 325 5.22 3.28 -4.45
CA SER A 325 3.99 3.71 -3.81
C SER A 325 4.13 3.85 -2.31
N HIS A 326 3.67 4.97 -1.76
CA HIS A 326 3.30 5.07 -0.35
C HIS A 326 1.87 4.57 -0.12
N GLN A 327 1.54 4.21 1.12
CA GLN A 327 0.24 3.59 1.44
C GLN A 327 -0.85 4.55 1.89
N ASP A 328 -0.55 5.83 2.09
CA ASP A 328 -1.57 6.78 2.50
C ASP A 328 -2.60 7.05 1.38
N PHE A 329 -3.82 7.36 1.83
CA PHE A 329 -4.91 7.83 0.99
C PHE A 329 -5.39 9.19 1.50
N GLY A 330 -5.64 10.12 0.62
CA GLY A 330 -5.92 11.51 0.95
C GLY A 330 -7.07 11.73 1.93
N ILE A 331 -8.02 10.79 2.02
CA ILE A 331 -9.20 10.89 2.87
C ILE A 331 -8.98 10.22 4.22
N THR A 332 -8.36 9.05 4.26
CA THR A 332 -8.23 8.23 5.48
C THR A 332 -6.83 8.18 6.06
N GLY A 333 -5.88 8.90 5.47
CA GLY A 333 -4.48 8.83 5.88
C GLY A 333 -3.90 7.44 5.70
N LYS A 334 -3.26 6.89 6.73
CA LYS A 334 -2.72 5.52 6.74
C LYS A 334 -3.78 4.44 7.01
N ALA A 335 -4.92 4.80 7.59
CA ALA A 335 -6.02 3.89 7.88
C ALA A 335 -6.83 3.55 6.63
N VAL A 336 -6.19 2.90 5.67
CA VAL A 336 -6.77 2.58 4.37
C VAL A 336 -7.47 1.22 4.43
N PRO A 337 -8.77 1.13 4.09
CA PRO A 337 -9.48 -0.15 4.01
C PRO A 337 -8.95 -1.06 2.90
N ASP A 338 -9.08 -2.38 3.10
CA ASP A 338 -8.53 -3.40 2.19
C ASP A 338 -9.01 -3.23 0.76
N ASN A 339 -10.30 -2.97 0.54
CA ASN A 339 -10.85 -2.80 -0.79
C ASN A 339 -10.33 -1.55 -1.53
N ILE A 340 -9.78 -0.57 -0.83
CA ILE A 340 -9.12 0.58 -1.44
C ILE A 340 -7.70 0.22 -1.87
N TYR A 341 -6.99 -0.63 -1.12
CA TYR A 341 -5.72 -1.18 -1.59
C TYR A 341 -5.92 -1.99 -2.88
N GLU A 342 -6.94 -2.87 -2.94
CA GLU A 342 -7.28 -3.61 -4.16
C GLU A 342 -7.54 -2.66 -5.34
N TYR A 343 -8.40 -1.64 -5.15
CA TYR A 343 -8.71 -0.65 -6.19
C TYR A 343 -7.46 0.10 -6.68
N ARG A 344 -6.54 0.47 -5.78
CA ARG A 344 -5.27 1.11 -6.17
C ARG A 344 -4.43 0.20 -7.08
N ILE A 345 -4.38 -1.10 -6.79
CA ILE A 345 -3.65 -2.05 -7.65
C ILE A 345 -4.34 -2.21 -9.00
N ASP A 346 -5.68 -2.22 -9.06
CA ASP A 346 -6.42 -2.23 -10.32
C ASP A 346 -6.09 -0.99 -11.17
N MET A 347 -5.98 0.20 -10.55
CA MET A 347 -5.62 1.44 -11.26
C MET A 347 -4.22 1.36 -11.87
N ILE A 348 -3.21 0.86 -11.16
CA ILE A 348 -1.86 0.74 -11.72
C ILE A 348 -1.78 -0.34 -12.81
N LYS A 349 -2.57 -1.40 -12.70
CA LYS A 349 -2.71 -2.41 -13.76
C LYS A 349 -3.34 -1.81 -15.01
N GLU A 350 -4.39 -1.02 -14.87
CA GLU A 350 -5.02 -0.26 -15.97
C GLU A 350 -4.04 0.70 -16.64
N MET A 351 -3.14 1.32 -15.88
CA MET A 351 -2.07 2.19 -16.38
C MET A 351 -1.03 1.41 -17.22
N GLY A 352 -1.01 0.07 -17.13
CA GLY A 352 -0.07 -0.80 -17.83
C GLY A 352 1.16 -1.19 -17.02
N ALA A 353 1.20 -0.89 -15.72
CA ALA A 353 2.27 -1.34 -14.84
C ALA A 353 2.25 -2.87 -14.67
N ASN A 354 3.44 -3.47 -14.56
CA ASN A 354 3.64 -4.88 -14.26
C ASN A 354 4.54 -5.10 -13.04
N ALA A 355 4.99 -4.01 -12.40
CA ALA A 355 5.85 -4.08 -11.21
C ALA A 355 5.51 -2.96 -10.22
N TYR A 356 5.79 -3.21 -8.94
CA TYR A 356 5.49 -2.37 -7.80
C TYR A 356 6.64 -2.42 -6.78
N ARG A 357 7.03 -1.29 -6.20
CA ARG A 357 7.97 -1.21 -5.10
C ARG A 357 7.25 -0.72 -3.85
N THR A 358 7.39 -1.48 -2.75
CA THR A 358 6.82 -1.12 -1.44
C THR A 358 7.65 -0.04 -0.77
N SER A 359 7.58 1.19 -1.28
CA SER A 359 8.38 2.32 -0.80
C SER A 359 7.82 2.88 0.51
N HIS A 360 8.60 2.99 1.57
CA HIS A 360 9.93 2.39 1.83
C HIS A 360 9.83 1.53 3.08
N TYR A 361 8.87 0.60 3.11
CA TYR A 361 8.49 -0.20 4.28
C TYR A 361 7.53 -1.34 3.89
N PRO A 362 7.35 -2.36 4.75
CA PRO A 362 6.38 -3.44 4.51
C PRO A 362 4.96 -2.92 4.32
N HIS A 363 4.34 -3.22 3.19
CA HIS A 363 2.98 -2.83 2.89
C HIS A 363 1.94 -3.74 3.57
N ALA A 364 0.64 -3.33 3.55
CA ALA A 364 -0.45 -4.13 4.11
C ALA A 364 -0.59 -5.47 3.38
N GLU A 365 -1.03 -6.53 4.08
CA GLU A 365 -1.26 -7.87 3.51
C GLU A 365 -2.24 -7.79 2.32
N ALA A 366 -3.31 -7.01 2.46
CA ALA A 366 -4.28 -6.80 1.37
C ALA A 366 -3.65 -6.23 0.08
N THR A 367 -2.61 -5.39 0.19
CA THR A 367 -1.85 -4.91 -0.96
C THR A 367 -1.09 -6.04 -1.63
N MET A 368 -0.41 -6.88 -0.84
CA MET A 368 0.39 -8.01 -1.37
C MET A 368 -0.51 -9.04 -2.06
N ASP A 369 -1.65 -9.37 -1.46
CA ASP A 369 -2.68 -10.24 -2.05
C ASP A 369 -3.22 -9.69 -3.37
N ALA A 370 -3.47 -8.37 -3.43
CA ALA A 370 -3.93 -7.72 -4.66
C ALA A 370 -2.87 -7.75 -5.76
N LEU A 371 -1.59 -7.58 -5.43
CA LEU A 371 -0.46 -7.68 -6.36
C LEU A 371 -0.33 -9.09 -6.93
N ASP A 372 -0.46 -10.13 -6.10
CA ASP A 372 -0.48 -11.53 -6.54
C ASP A 372 -1.62 -11.81 -7.52
N LYS A 373 -2.84 -11.39 -7.18
CA LYS A 373 -4.07 -11.59 -7.98
C LYS A 373 -4.02 -10.86 -9.33
N ASN A 374 -3.34 -9.71 -9.38
CA ASN A 374 -3.23 -8.88 -10.58
C ASN A 374 -1.96 -9.16 -11.42
N GLY A 375 -1.09 -10.07 -11.00
CA GLY A 375 0.14 -10.39 -11.72
C GLY A 375 1.12 -9.21 -11.75
N ILE A 376 1.27 -8.50 -10.63
CA ILE A 376 2.21 -7.38 -10.48
C ILE A 376 3.43 -7.86 -9.71
N LEU A 377 4.61 -7.76 -10.31
CA LEU A 377 5.89 -8.14 -9.70
C LEU A 377 6.29 -7.15 -8.59
N VAL A 378 6.90 -7.64 -7.52
CA VAL A 378 7.19 -6.82 -6.34
C VAL A 378 8.68 -6.77 -6.01
N MET A 379 9.19 -5.56 -5.83
CA MET A 379 10.37 -5.28 -5.04
C MET A 379 9.91 -4.89 -3.64
N ASP A 380 10.13 -5.78 -2.68
CA ASP A 380 9.63 -5.63 -1.32
C ASP A 380 10.73 -5.11 -0.39
N GLU A 381 10.44 -4.04 0.36
CA GLU A 381 11.45 -3.24 1.03
C GLU A 381 11.25 -3.16 2.54
N THR A 382 12.34 -3.39 3.31
CA THR A 382 12.37 -3.13 4.75
C THR A 382 12.55 -1.64 5.04
N ARG A 383 12.05 -1.17 6.21
CA ARG A 383 12.19 0.25 6.56
C ARG A 383 13.61 0.62 7.00
N TRP A 384 14.19 -0.12 7.90
CA TRP A 384 15.42 0.27 8.58
C TRP A 384 16.66 -0.43 7.98
N TYR A 385 17.64 0.37 7.60
CA TYR A 385 18.96 -0.11 7.19
C TYR A 385 19.87 -0.25 8.41
N GLU A 386 19.63 -1.28 9.19
CA GLU A 386 20.30 -1.54 10.46
C GLU A 386 20.57 -3.02 10.67
N SER A 387 21.69 -3.33 11.36
CA SER A 387 22.07 -4.69 11.76
C SER A 387 22.05 -4.91 13.28
N THR A 388 21.30 -4.05 13.99
CA THR A 388 20.92 -4.30 15.40
C THR A 388 19.95 -5.45 15.47
N ASP A 389 19.78 -6.07 16.66
CA ASP A 389 18.80 -7.15 16.83
C ASP A 389 17.40 -6.73 16.41
N GLU A 390 17.00 -5.48 16.69
CA GLU A 390 15.73 -4.92 16.29
C GLU A 390 15.62 -4.77 14.78
N GLY A 391 16.62 -4.15 14.11
CA GLY A 391 16.63 -3.96 12.66
C GLY A 391 16.62 -5.28 11.90
N ILE A 392 17.39 -6.27 12.36
CA ILE A 392 17.38 -7.63 11.78
C ILE A 392 16.01 -8.30 11.99
N SER A 393 15.43 -8.18 13.19
CA SER A 393 14.10 -8.73 13.49
C SER A 393 13.02 -8.20 12.55
N GLN A 394 13.08 -6.90 12.19
CA GLN A 394 12.14 -6.28 11.25
C GLN A 394 12.29 -6.84 9.83
N LEU A 395 13.51 -6.98 9.34
CA LEU A 395 13.81 -7.60 8.05
C LEU A 395 13.35 -9.07 8.01
N GLU A 396 13.61 -9.82 9.09
CA GLU A 396 13.16 -11.21 9.19
C GLU A 396 11.64 -11.33 9.20
N THR A 397 10.95 -10.40 9.86
CA THR A 397 9.49 -10.35 9.89
C THR A 397 8.91 -10.09 8.50
N LEU A 398 9.44 -9.11 7.76
CA LEU A 398 9.07 -8.85 6.37
C LEU A 398 9.19 -10.13 5.53
N ILE A 399 10.36 -10.77 5.55
CA ILE A 399 10.62 -11.94 4.70
C ILE A 399 9.72 -13.12 5.10
N LYS A 400 9.56 -13.42 6.38
CA LYS A 400 8.69 -14.52 6.85
C LYS A 400 7.25 -14.31 6.44
N ARG A 401 6.75 -13.07 6.53
CA ARG A 401 5.39 -12.73 6.13
C ARG A 401 5.18 -12.90 4.62
N ASP A 402 6.13 -12.40 3.81
CA ASP A 402 5.87 -12.18 2.37
C ASP A 402 6.56 -13.21 1.44
N ARG A 403 7.38 -14.13 1.97
CA ARG A 403 8.13 -15.10 1.14
C ARG A 403 7.28 -16.11 0.36
N ASN A 404 5.99 -16.26 0.68
CA ASN A 404 5.08 -17.12 -0.09
C ASN A 404 4.42 -16.40 -1.28
N HIS A 405 4.44 -15.07 -1.32
CA HIS A 405 3.88 -14.29 -2.43
C HIS A 405 4.65 -14.52 -3.74
N PRO A 406 4.01 -15.07 -4.80
CA PRO A 406 4.67 -15.26 -6.08
C PRO A 406 5.02 -13.94 -6.78
N SER A 407 4.37 -12.84 -6.44
CA SER A 407 4.69 -11.50 -6.94
C SER A 407 6.07 -11.02 -6.51
N VAL A 408 6.54 -11.36 -5.31
CA VAL A 408 7.84 -10.89 -4.79
C VAL A 408 8.99 -11.52 -5.57
N ILE A 409 9.79 -10.67 -6.23
CA ILE A 409 10.95 -11.07 -7.04
C ILE A 409 12.28 -10.52 -6.53
N LEU A 410 12.25 -9.57 -5.58
CA LEU A 410 13.43 -8.87 -5.12
C LEU A 410 13.22 -8.35 -3.70
N TRP A 411 14.15 -8.68 -2.79
CA TRP A 411 14.19 -8.11 -1.45
C TRP A 411 15.06 -6.85 -1.46
N SER A 412 14.54 -5.74 -0.93
CA SER A 412 15.29 -4.49 -0.77
C SER A 412 15.61 -4.24 0.70
N ILE A 413 16.90 -4.04 1.00
CA ILE A 413 17.39 -3.86 2.37
C ILE A 413 17.56 -2.40 2.78
N GLY A 414 17.22 -1.42 1.93
CA GLY A 414 17.29 0.00 2.29
C GLY A 414 17.10 0.94 1.10
N ASN A 415 16.79 2.19 1.43
CA ASN A 415 16.55 3.27 0.47
C ASN A 415 17.37 4.52 0.79
N GLU A 416 18.22 4.97 -0.17
CA GLU A 416 18.93 6.25 -0.15
C GLU A 416 19.76 6.50 1.13
N GLU A 417 20.27 5.44 1.70
CA GLU A 417 20.97 5.53 2.97
C GLU A 417 22.31 6.28 2.82
N PRO A 418 22.57 7.33 3.62
CA PRO A 418 23.85 8.05 3.57
C PRO A 418 25.04 7.14 3.85
N LYS A 419 24.83 6.02 4.54
CA LYS A 419 25.87 5.03 4.87
C LYS A 419 26.27 4.14 3.69
N HIS A 420 25.55 4.13 2.57
CA HIS A 420 25.88 3.31 1.39
C HIS A 420 27.29 3.59 0.81
N VAL A 421 27.91 4.72 1.12
CA VAL A 421 29.26 5.09 0.70
C VAL A 421 30.30 4.93 1.82
N THR A 422 29.99 4.17 2.87
CA THR A 422 30.84 4.03 4.05
C THR A 422 31.13 2.56 4.38
N GLU A 423 32.29 2.32 5.03
CA GLU A 423 32.61 0.98 5.57
C GLU A 423 31.64 0.50 6.65
N GLN A 424 31.00 1.41 7.40
CA GLN A 424 29.95 1.07 8.34
C GLN A 424 28.72 0.54 7.60
N GLY A 425 28.29 1.23 6.55
CA GLY A 425 27.17 0.79 5.73
C GLY A 425 27.43 -0.56 5.07
N ARG A 426 28.65 -0.79 4.58
CA ARG A 426 29.06 -2.09 4.05
C ARG A 426 28.83 -3.23 5.07
N ARG A 427 29.31 -3.08 6.32
CA ARG A 427 29.13 -4.09 7.37
C ARG A 427 27.65 -4.31 7.73
N ILE A 428 26.84 -3.25 7.72
CA ILE A 428 25.37 -3.36 7.91
C ILE A 428 24.77 -4.21 6.79
N ALA A 429 25.06 -3.88 5.52
CA ALA A 429 24.56 -4.64 4.37
C ALA A 429 24.92 -6.12 4.43
N GLU A 430 26.18 -6.45 4.75
CA GLU A 430 26.67 -7.83 4.87
C GLU A 430 25.85 -8.66 5.89
N ASN A 431 25.52 -8.06 7.05
CA ASN A 431 24.70 -8.69 8.06
C ASN A 431 23.22 -8.84 7.63
N MET A 432 22.63 -7.78 7.05
CA MET A 432 21.26 -7.82 6.56
C MET A 432 21.09 -8.84 5.42
N ILE A 433 22.00 -8.88 4.46
CA ILE A 433 22.03 -9.86 3.37
C ILE A 433 22.15 -11.28 3.94
N THR A 434 22.99 -11.49 4.95
CA THR A 434 23.16 -12.80 5.59
C THR A 434 21.87 -13.24 6.28
N ALA A 435 21.20 -12.34 7.00
CA ALA A 435 19.93 -12.62 7.66
C ALA A 435 18.83 -12.96 6.64
N ALA A 436 18.70 -12.16 5.59
CA ALA A 436 17.72 -12.39 4.54
C ALA A 436 17.90 -13.77 3.86
N ARG A 437 19.12 -14.10 3.46
CA ARG A 437 19.43 -15.39 2.79
C ARG A 437 19.18 -16.63 3.64
N ARG A 438 19.22 -16.51 4.97
CA ARG A 438 18.85 -17.61 5.88
C ARG A 438 17.37 -17.96 5.82
N LEU A 439 16.52 -16.99 5.50
CA LEU A 439 15.07 -17.15 5.47
C LEU A 439 14.53 -17.39 4.07
N ASP A 440 15.17 -16.81 3.05
CA ASP A 440 14.84 -17.00 1.66
C ASP A 440 16.08 -16.88 0.77
N SER A 441 16.55 -18.00 0.24
CA SER A 441 17.65 -18.06 -0.71
C SER A 441 17.18 -18.07 -2.18
N SER A 442 15.86 -18.09 -2.41
CA SER A 442 15.27 -18.19 -3.76
C SER A 442 15.19 -16.85 -4.47
N ARG A 443 15.16 -15.75 -3.72
CA ARG A 443 15.04 -14.39 -4.27
C ARG A 443 16.35 -13.61 -4.10
N PRO A 444 16.75 -12.83 -5.12
CA PRO A 444 17.91 -11.94 -5.02
C PRO A 444 17.63 -10.75 -4.08
N ILE A 445 18.71 -10.12 -3.65
CA ILE A 445 18.71 -8.98 -2.73
C ILE A 445 19.27 -7.75 -3.44
N THR A 446 18.66 -6.59 -3.20
CA THR A 446 19.08 -5.26 -3.66
C THR A 446 19.07 -4.25 -2.53
N THR A 447 19.56 -3.06 -2.81
CA THR A 447 19.33 -1.82 -2.05
C THR A 447 19.26 -0.66 -3.03
N ALA A 448 18.46 0.36 -2.71
CA ALA A 448 18.28 1.52 -3.58
C ALA A 448 19.30 2.63 -3.25
N VAL A 449 20.28 2.79 -4.10
CA VAL A 449 21.39 3.76 -3.89
C VAL A 449 21.16 5.02 -4.70
N SER A 450 21.14 6.20 -4.06
CA SER A 450 21.05 7.49 -4.76
C SER A 450 22.29 8.34 -4.61
N ASN A 451 22.88 8.37 -3.41
CA ASN A 451 24.04 9.22 -3.11
C ASN A 451 25.31 8.57 -3.62
N ASP A 452 25.91 9.20 -4.64
CA ASP A 452 27.19 8.80 -5.26
C ASP A 452 27.26 7.28 -5.59
N PRO A 453 26.35 6.75 -6.44
CA PRO A 453 26.26 5.31 -6.70
C PRO A 453 27.56 4.69 -7.19
N ILE A 454 28.34 5.42 -7.99
CA ILE A 454 29.60 4.91 -8.57
C ILE A 454 30.66 4.59 -7.51
N ASN A 455 30.65 5.30 -6.37
CA ASN A 455 31.55 5.10 -5.24
C ASN A 455 30.91 4.34 -4.08
N SER A 456 29.72 3.76 -4.29
CA SER A 456 29.01 3.01 -3.27
C SER A 456 29.78 1.77 -2.83
N THR A 457 29.88 1.55 -1.52
CA THR A 457 30.56 0.41 -0.90
C THR A 457 29.71 -0.85 -0.81
N VAL A 458 28.45 -0.82 -1.33
CA VAL A 458 27.49 -1.93 -1.19
C VAL A 458 27.10 -2.58 -2.51
N LEU A 459 27.39 -1.97 -3.67
CA LEU A 459 26.99 -2.50 -4.99
C LEU A 459 27.61 -3.87 -5.33
N ASP A 460 28.78 -4.16 -4.81
CA ASP A 460 29.44 -5.47 -4.99
C ASP A 460 28.85 -6.57 -4.10
N LEU A 461 28.12 -6.21 -3.02
CA LEU A 461 27.51 -7.15 -2.10
C LEU A 461 26.15 -7.66 -2.56
N VAL A 462 25.31 -6.75 -3.10
CA VAL A 462 23.94 -7.09 -3.54
C VAL A 462 23.93 -7.97 -4.78
N ASP A 463 22.88 -8.75 -4.96
CA ASP A 463 22.72 -9.64 -6.13
C ASP A 463 22.31 -8.86 -7.38
N VAL A 464 21.44 -7.84 -7.21
CA VAL A 464 20.99 -6.93 -8.26
C VAL A 464 21.34 -5.51 -7.86
N ILE A 465 22.04 -4.78 -8.73
CA ILE A 465 22.35 -3.37 -8.50
C ILE A 465 21.09 -2.55 -8.62
N GLY A 466 20.73 -1.82 -7.55
CA GLY A 466 19.63 -0.88 -7.49
C GLY A 466 20.13 0.56 -7.42
N VAL A 467 19.66 1.42 -8.34
CA VAL A 467 20.04 2.84 -8.38
C VAL A 467 18.80 3.71 -8.51
N ASN A 468 18.70 4.70 -7.61
CA ASN A 468 17.71 5.77 -7.70
C ASN A 468 18.26 6.90 -8.58
N TYR A 469 17.45 7.36 -9.55
CA TYR A 469 17.85 8.46 -10.45
C TYR A 469 19.19 8.23 -11.13
N ASN A 470 20.09 9.22 -11.19
CA ASN A 470 21.47 9.09 -11.65
C ASN A 470 21.66 8.39 -13.01
N LEU A 471 20.74 8.57 -13.96
CA LEU A 471 20.78 7.88 -15.27
C LEU A 471 22.11 8.05 -16.00
N ASN A 472 22.76 9.22 -15.83
CA ASN A 472 24.07 9.54 -16.41
C ASN A 472 25.22 8.64 -15.92
N GLN A 473 25.04 7.93 -14.79
CA GLN A 473 26.04 7.01 -14.23
C GLN A 473 25.80 5.52 -14.58
N TYR A 474 24.65 5.16 -15.14
CA TYR A 474 24.27 3.75 -15.37
C TYR A 474 25.28 2.99 -16.24
N ASP A 475 25.70 3.56 -17.35
CA ASP A 475 26.66 2.92 -18.25
C ASP A 475 28.04 2.74 -17.59
N ASP A 476 28.45 3.67 -16.73
CA ASP A 476 29.71 3.58 -15.98
C ASP A 476 29.64 2.50 -14.90
N ILE A 477 28.53 2.44 -14.15
CA ILE A 477 28.29 1.40 -13.13
C ILE A 477 28.24 0.02 -13.78
N HIS A 478 27.51 -0.12 -14.91
CA HIS A 478 27.48 -1.39 -15.63
C HIS A 478 28.85 -1.83 -16.13
N ARG A 479 29.68 -0.89 -16.54
CA ARG A 479 31.07 -1.14 -16.96
C ARG A 479 31.96 -1.60 -15.78
N LEU A 480 31.72 -1.08 -14.57
CA LEU A 480 32.42 -1.50 -13.36
C LEU A 480 31.96 -2.90 -12.88
N TYR A 481 30.67 -3.23 -13.07
CA TYR A 481 30.06 -4.48 -12.62
C TYR A 481 29.37 -5.24 -13.76
N PRO A 482 30.11 -5.67 -14.83
CA PRO A 482 29.51 -6.17 -16.07
C PRO A 482 28.74 -7.49 -15.90
N ASN A 483 28.97 -8.21 -14.82
CA ASN A 483 28.33 -9.49 -14.52
C ASN A 483 27.17 -9.37 -13.51
N LYS A 484 26.85 -8.14 -13.03
CA LYS A 484 25.74 -7.92 -12.13
C LYS A 484 24.53 -7.39 -12.86
N PRO A 485 23.34 -7.97 -12.62
CA PRO A 485 22.09 -7.41 -13.10
C PRO A 485 21.82 -6.01 -12.51
N PHE A 486 21.00 -5.24 -13.20
CA PHE A 486 20.75 -3.85 -12.86
C PHE A 486 19.26 -3.48 -12.96
N VAL A 487 18.77 -2.71 -12.00
CA VAL A 487 17.42 -2.14 -11.99
C VAL A 487 17.45 -0.68 -11.55
N SER A 488 16.64 0.16 -12.18
CA SER A 488 16.36 1.51 -11.69
C SER A 488 15.33 1.43 -10.58
N THR A 489 15.75 1.65 -9.35
CA THR A 489 14.89 1.53 -8.17
C THR A 489 14.00 2.74 -7.94
N GLU A 490 14.42 3.92 -8.45
CA GLU A 490 13.56 5.11 -8.59
C GLU A 490 13.95 5.92 -9.82
N CYS A 491 12.94 6.55 -10.43
CA CYS A 491 13.13 7.51 -11.52
C CYS A 491 11.90 8.41 -11.68
N CYS A 492 11.99 9.44 -12.52
CA CYS A 492 10.85 10.27 -12.95
C CYS A 492 10.12 11.04 -11.84
N ALA A 493 10.81 11.55 -10.82
CA ALA A 493 10.18 12.40 -9.80
C ALA A 493 9.77 13.78 -10.37
N THR A 494 9.08 13.80 -11.50
CA THR A 494 8.59 15.01 -12.16
C THR A 494 7.27 15.45 -11.54
N ALA A 495 7.18 16.74 -11.28
CA ALA A 495 5.98 17.35 -10.73
C ALA A 495 4.94 17.54 -11.82
N THR A 496 3.72 17.01 -11.61
CA THR A 496 2.55 17.27 -12.44
C THR A 496 1.33 17.54 -11.58
N THR A 497 0.51 18.52 -11.92
CA THR A 497 -0.69 18.89 -11.17
C THR A 497 -1.92 18.78 -12.06
N ARG A 498 -2.94 18.04 -11.63
CA ARG A 498 -4.17 17.84 -12.39
C ARG A 498 -4.83 19.18 -12.75
N GLY A 499 -5.09 19.41 -14.05
CA GLY A 499 -5.77 20.59 -14.56
C GLY A 499 -4.95 21.88 -14.60
N SER A 500 -3.62 21.82 -14.38
CA SER A 500 -2.74 22.99 -14.40
C SER A 500 -1.97 23.07 -15.72
N TYR A 501 -2.54 23.74 -16.72
CA TYR A 501 -1.99 23.79 -18.08
C TYR A 501 -1.36 25.14 -18.47
N LEU A 502 -1.81 26.23 -17.85
CA LEU A 502 -1.34 27.56 -18.16
C LEU A 502 -0.20 28.04 -17.27
N ASP A 503 0.13 27.27 -16.26
CA ASP A 503 1.26 27.55 -15.38
C ASP A 503 2.57 27.08 -16.04
N PRO A 504 3.51 27.98 -16.32
CA PRO A 504 4.79 27.61 -16.91
C PRO A 504 5.77 26.94 -15.93
N SER A 505 5.41 26.85 -14.64
CA SER A 505 6.27 26.25 -13.62
C SER A 505 6.38 24.75 -13.81
N ALA A 506 7.61 24.22 -13.90
CA ALA A 506 7.89 22.79 -13.95
C ALA A 506 7.40 22.02 -12.70
N PHE A 507 7.07 22.73 -11.62
CA PHE A 507 6.60 22.12 -10.37
C PHE A 507 5.07 21.99 -10.27
N THR A 508 4.33 22.62 -11.17
CA THR A 508 2.87 22.67 -11.11
C THR A 508 2.17 22.37 -12.41
N SER A 509 2.89 22.38 -13.54
CA SER A 509 2.33 22.09 -14.87
C SER A 509 1.83 20.65 -14.99
N SER A 510 0.72 20.43 -15.72
CA SER A 510 0.27 19.08 -16.11
C SER A 510 1.16 18.42 -17.17
N TYR A 511 1.97 19.17 -17.88
CA TYR A 511 2.90 18.66 -18.90
C TYR A 511 4.10 17.98 -18.25
N ASP A 512 4.59 16.89 -18.86
CA ASP A 512 5.79 16.15 -18.42
C ASP A 512 7.06 16.91 -18.83
N ILE A 513 7.57 17.72 -17.92
CA ILE A 513 8.72 18.58 -18.13
C ILE A 513 9.85 18.16 -17.20
N ASP A 514 11.09 18.08 -17.72
CA ASP A 514 12.29 17.87 -16.91
C ASP A 514 12.36 18.95 -15.81
N VAL A 515 12.48 18.54 -14.55
CA VAL A 515 12.64 19.46 -13.43
C VAL A 515 14.07 19.95 -13.36
N ASN A 516 15.03 19.02 -13.50
CA ASN A 516 16.47 19.27 -13.53
C ASN A 516 17.19 18.03 -14.11
N GLU A 517 18.52 17.99 -14.05
CA GLU A 517 19.32 16.87 -14.56
C GLU A 517 19.11 15.52 -13.84
N TRP A 518 18.55 15.53 -12.63
CA TRP A 518 18.28 14.34 -11.82
C TRP A 518 16.84 13.83 -12.05
N PHE A 519 15.88 14.74 -12.15
CA PHE A 519 14.46 14.45 -12.28
C PHE A 519 13.99 14.71 -13.70
N LEU A 520 14.28 13.75 -14.56
CA LEU A 520 13.93 13.77 -15.98
C LEU A 520 12.49 13.31 -16.20
N GLY A 521 11.84 13.80 -17.26
CA GLY A 521 10.51 13.41 -17.66
C GLY A 521 10.34 11.90 -17.90
N ARG A 522 9.10 11.43 -17.82
CA ARG A 522 8.76 10.00 -18.00
C ARG A 522 9.14 9.48 -19.38
N GLU A 523 8.88 10.28 -20.42
CA GLU A 523 9.24 9.91 -21.79
C GLU A 523 10.74 9.69 -21.94
N LYS A 524 11.55 10.68 -21.55
CA LYS A 524 13.00 10.63 -21.67
C LYS A 524 13.61 9.48 -20.87
N THR A 525 13.13 9.29 -19.65
CA THR A 525 13.58 8.23 -18.78
C THR A 525 13.21 6.85 -19.33
N TRP A 526 11.97 6.66 -19.81
CA TRP A 526 11.54 5.37 -20.34
C TRP A 526 12.26 5.00 -21.64
N LYS A 527 12.49 5.96 -22.54
CA LYS A 527 13.36 5.76 -23.73
C LYS A 527 14.74 5.29 -23.30
N PHE A 528 15.37 5.97 -22.34
CA PHE A 528 16.69 5.59 -21.81
C PHE A 528 16.74 4.14 -21.30
N MET A 529 15.70 3.70 -20.56
CA MET A 529 15.60 2.34 -20.03
C MET A 529 15.41 1.28 -21.14
N CYS A 530 14.62 1.63 -22.17
CA CYS A 530 14.34 0.71 -23.27
C CYS A 530 15.51 0.56 -24.24
N ASP A 531 16.37 1.56 -24.39
CA ASP A 531 17.57 1.51 -25.22
C ASP A 531 18.68 0.62 -24.63
N ARG A 532 18.52 0.16 -23.38
CA ARG A 532 19.47 -0.69 -22.65
C ARG A 532 18.84 -2.01 -22.25
N GLU A 533 19.10 -3.09 -23.03
CA GLU A 533 18.54 -4.40 -22.75
C GLU A 533 18.91 -4.93 -21.35
N TRP A 534 20.13 -4.63 -20.92
CA TRP A 534 20.67 -5.05 -19.62
C TRP A 534 20.00 -4.38 -18.41
N VAL A 535 19.35 -3.24 -18.57
CA VAL A 535 18.52 -2.65 -17.50
C VAL A 535 17.22 -3.44 -17.38
N SER A 536 16.96 -4.04 -16.23
CA SER A 536 15.77 -4.87 -16.00
C SER A 536 14.45 -4.08 -16.14
N GLY A 537 14.49 -2.79 -15.95
CA GLY A 537 13.39 -1.85 -16.00
C GLY A 537 13.53 -0.81 -14.90
N SER A 538 12.43 -0.18 -14.53
CA SER A 538 12.43 0.91 -13.55
C SER A 538 11.19 0.90 -12.67
N PHE A 539 11.30 1.57 -11.50
CA PHE A 539 10.20 1.92 -10.62
C PHE A 539 10.07 3.45 -10.60
N GLN A 540 9.01 3.98 -11.20
CA GLN A 540 8.78 5.42 -11.26
C GLN A 540 8.35 5.98 -9.90
N TRP A 541 8.92 7.09 -9.51
CA TRP A 541 8.47 7.91 -8.39
C TRP A 541 7.40 8.89 -8.89
N ILE A 542 6.11 8.67 -8.67
CA ILE A 542 5.44 7.65 -7.87
C ILE A 542 4.09 7.32 -8.49
N ALA A 543 3.42 6.22 -8.14
CA ALA A 543 2.09 5.91 -8.69
C ALA A 543 1.04 6.91 -8.21
N PHE A 544 0.94 7.08 -6.89
CA PHE A 544 -0.04 7.92 -6.22
C PHE A 544 0.65 9.07 -5.51
N GLU A 545 0.09 10.26 -5.58
CA GLU A 545 0.50 11.34 -4.70
C GLU A 545 0.36 10.90 -3.24
N HIS A 546 1.27 11.34 -2.40
CA HIS A 546 1.30 11.04 -0.98
C HIS A 546 1.53 12.32 -0.18
N ARG A 547 1.00 12.37 1.06
CA ARG A 547 1.21 13.51 1.95
C ARG A 547 2.67 13.63 2.36
N GLY A 548 3.13 14.87 2.56
CA GLY A 548 4.53 15.19 2.82
C GLY A 548 5.32 15.45 1.53
N GLU A 549 6.61 15.62 1.66
CA GLU A 549 7.54 15.96 0.57
C GLU A 549 7.06 17.11 -0.32
N CYS A 550 6.51 18.15 0.27
CA CYS A 550 5.85 19.23 -0.44
C CYS A 550 6.23 20.60 0.10
N VAL A 551 5.86 21.66 -0.60
CA VAL A 551 6.09 23.04 -0.16
C VAL A 551 4.73 23.72 0.03
N TRP A 552 4.52 24.34 1.21
CA TRP A 552 3.31 25.08 1.51
C TRP A 552 2.93 26.05 0.37
N PRO A 553 1.66 26.16 -0.04
CA PRO A 553 0.44 25.61 0.60
C PRO A 553 0.06 24.18 0.21
N ARG A 554 0.86 23.47 -0.58
CA ARG A 554 0.59 22.08 -0.96
C ARG A 554 0.80 21.15 0.23
N LEU A 555 -0.03 20.12 0.31
CA LEU A 555 -0.01 19.14 1.40
C LEU A 555 0.62 17.79 1.01
N CYS A 556 0.92 17.61 -0.29
CA CYS A 556 1.44 16.36 -0.81
C CYS A 556 2.49 16.57 -1.90
N SER A 557 3.26 15.53 -2.16
CA SER A 557 4.12 15.40 -3.34
C SER A 557 3.24 15.37 -4.60
N VAL A 558 3.68 16.04 -5.67
CA VAL A 558 2.94 16.12 -6.94
C VAL A 558 3.52 15.22 -8.04
N SER A 559 4.40 14.29 -7.68
CA SER A 559 5.05 13.38 -8.65
C SER A 559 4.17 12.18 -9.05
N GLY A 560 3.04 11.96 -8.39
CA GLY A 560 2.13 10.86 -8.69
C GLY A 560 1.55 10.92 -10.10
N ALA A 561 1.34 9.77 -10.73
CA ALA A 561 0.54 9.63 -11.95
C ALA A 561 -0.96 9.72 -11.65
N ILE A 562 -1.34 9.45 -10.42
CA ILE A 562 -2.69 9.53 -9.86
C ILE A 562 -2.62 10.48 -8.67
N ASP A 563 -3.61 11.38 -8.55
CA ASP A 563 -3.59 12.37 -7.47
C ASP A 563 -3.90 11.77 -6.09
N LEU A 564 -3.72 12.56 -5.03
CA LEU A 564 -3.93 12.18 -3.63
C LEU A 564 -5.34 11.61 -3.36
N TYR A 565 -6.32 11.97 -4.15
CA TYR A 565 -7.73 11.58 -4.04
C TYR A 565 -8.16 10.53 -5.07
N LEU A 566 -7.19 9.84 -5.68
CA LEU A 566 -7.34 8.76 -6.65
C LEU A 566 -7.97 9.20 -7.99
N GLN A 567 -7.78 10.47 -8.40
CA GLN A 567 -8.12 10.92 -9.73
C GLN A 567 -6.92 10.75 -10.68
N LYS A 568 -7.17 10.23 -11.89
CA LYS A 568 -6.14 10.06 -12.92
C LYS A 568 -5.64 11.42 -13.42
N LYS A 569 -4.32 11.57 -13.54
CA LYS A 569 -3.66 12.76 -14.11
C LYS A 569 -3.23 12.47 -15.54
N ASP A 570 -2.81 13.49 -16.31
CA ASP A 570 -2.27 13.28 -17.66
C ASP A 570 -1.07 12.32 -17.65
N ALA A 571 -0.27 12.33 -16.59
CA ALA A 571 0.83 11.40 -16.37
C ALA A 571 0.40 9.92 -16.33
N PHE A 572 -0.84 9.62 -15.89
CA PHE A 572 -1.41 8.26 -15.98
C PHE A 572 -1.54 7.81 -17.44
N TYR A 573 -2.09 8.67 -18.28
CA TYR A 573 -2.28 8.38 -19.71
C TYR A 573 -0.96 8.35 -20.47
N GLN A 574 0.03 9.16 -20.07
CA GLN A 574 1.39 9.08 -20.58
C GLN A 574 2.01 7.72 -20.28
N ASN A 575 1.97 7.25 -19.02
CA ASN A 575 2.45 5.92 -18.68
C ASN A 575 1.69 4.84 -19.46
N LYS A 576 0.36 4.97 -19.60
CA LYS A 576 -0.46 4.04 -20.38
C LYS A 576 -0.04 3.99 -21.85
N SER A 577 0.32 5.12 -22.45
CA SER A 577 0.85 5.16 -23.81
C SER A 577 2.23 4.48 -23.95
N HIS A 578 3.04 4.49 -22.91
CA HIS A 578 4.35 3.84 -22.89
C HIS A 578 4.27 2.33 -22.60
N TRP A 579 3.27 1.88 -21.84
CA TRP A 579 3.25 0.56 -21.21
C TRP A 579 2.17 -0.37 -21.73
N SER A 580 1.11 0.17 -22.33
CA SER A 580 0.02 -0.63 -22.93
C SER A 580 0.26 -0.93 -24.40
N ASP A 581 -0.14 -2.12 -24.84
CA ASP A 581 -0.17 -2.51 -26.25
C ASP A 581 -1.50 -2.14 -26.94
N THR A 582 -2.52 -1.75 -26.16
CA THR A 582 -3.80 -1.30 -26.71
C THR A 582 -3.65 0.11 -27.28
N PRO A 583 -3.98 0.34 -28.57
CA PRO A 583 -3.87 1.66 -29.18
C PRO A 583 -4.68 2.71 -28.40
N MET A 584 -4.06 3.85 -28.13
CA MET A 584 -4.69 4.95 -27.42
C MET A 584 -4.20 6.31 -27.91
N VAL A 585 -5.00 7.32 -27.68
CA VAL A 585 -4.66 8.75 -27.74
C VAL A 585 -5.22 9.43 -26.49
N HIS A 586 -4.55 10.44 -25.99
CA HIS A 586 -5.00 11.30 -24.90
C HIS A 586 -4.58 12.75 -25.15
N ILE A 587 -5.56 13.64 -25.23
CA ILE A 587 -5.37 15.06 -25.53
C ILE A 587 -5.22 15.84 -24.23
N LEU A 588 -4.22 16.68 -24.14
CA LEU A 588 -4.09 17.70 -23.10
C LEU A 588 -3.71 19.05 -23.76
N PRO A 589 -4.22 20.18 -23.23
CA PRO A 589 -5.16 20.37 -22.12
C PRO A 589 -6.61 20.05 -22.49
N HIS A 590 -7.53 20.20 -21.54
CA HIS A 590 -8.95 20.36 -21.82
C HIS A 590 -9.17 21.56 -22.77
N TRP A 591 -10.38 21.67 -23.42
CA TRP A 591 -10.62 22.71 -24.41
C TRP A 591 -11.58 23.82 -23.91
N ASN A 592 -11.46 24.21 -22.63
CA ASN A 592 -12.15 25.35 -22.00
C ASN A 592 -11.10 26.39 -21.63
N HIS A 593 -10.98 27.44 -22.48
CA HIS A 593 -10.04 28.56 -22.28
C HIS A 593 -10.74 29.88 -22.51
N LYS A 594 -11.91 30.08 -21.90
CA LYS A 594 -12.74 31.29 -22.04
C LYS A 594 -11.92 32.56 -21.77
N GLY A 595 -11.94 33.48 -22.73
CA GLY A 595 -11.20 34.74 -22.68
C GLY A 595 -9.79 34.68 -23.28
N LEU A 596 -9.40 33.53 -23.84
CA LEU A 596 -8.14 33.35 -24.57
C LEU A 596 -8.36 33.08 -26.05
N GLU A 597 -9.53 33.54 -26.61
CA GLU A 597 -9.86 33.35 -28.02
C GLU A 597 -8.81 34.03 -28.93
N GLY A 598 -8.20 33.25 -29.80
CA GLY A 598 -7.09 33.63 -30.67
C GLY A 598 -5.69 33.57 -30.07
N GLU A 599 -5.58 33.27 -28.77
CA GLU A 599 -4.27 33.06 -28.14
C GLU A 599 -3.75 31.62 -28.39
N PRO A 600 -2.41 31.45 -28.52
CA PRO A 600 -1.81 30.13 -28.76
C PRO A 600 -1.87 29.25 -27.54
N ILE A 601 -2.51 28.07 -27.65
CA ILE A 601 -2.53 27.02 -26.65
C ILE A 601 -1.61 25.89 -27.09
N LYS A 602 -0.75 25.41 -26.17
CA LYS A 602 0.08 24.25 -26.36
C LYS A 602 -0.77 22.98 -26.18
N VAL A 603 -0.87 22.17 -27.22
CA VAL A 603 -1.61 20.89 -27.20
C VAL A 603 -0.64 19.74 -27.34
N TRP A 604 -0.66 18.83 -26.39
CA TRP A 604 0.02 17.56 -26.50
C TRP A 604 -0.97 16.41 -26.70
N VAL A 605 -0.51 15.35 -27.36
CA VAL A 605 -1.28 14.11 -27.51
C VAL A 605 -0.39 12.95 -27.14
N TYR A 606 -0.64 12.33 -25.98
CA TYR A 606 0.01 11.08 -25.60
C TYR A 606 -0.58 9.91 -26.37
N THR A 607 0.28 9.06 -26.94
CA THR A 607 -0.17 7.97 -27.80
C THR A 607 0.88 6.87 -27.91
N ASN A 608 0.43 5.65 -28.22
CA ASN A 608 1.27 4.54 -28.70
C ASN A 608 1.01 4.20 -30.19
N CYS A 609 0.37 5.11 -30.93
CA CYS A 609 0.17 4.96 -32.37
C CYS A 609 1.38 5.50 -33.16
N ASP A 610 1.58 5.02 -34.41
CA ASP A 610 2.69 5.45 -35.29
C ASP A 610 2.54 6.90 -35.77
N GLU A 611 1.29 7.38 -35.83
CA GLU A 611 0.92 8.71 -36.36
C GLU A 611 -0.32 9.23 -35.63
N VAL A 612 -0.34 10.52 -35.37
CA VAL A 612 -1.52 11.24 -34.86
C VAL A 612 -1.82 12.43 -35.75
N GLU A 613 -3.10 12.58 -36.11
CA GLU A 613 -3.63 13.77 -36.79
C GLU A 613 -4.56 14.52 -35.84
N LEU A 614 -4.30 15.83 -35.66
CA LEU A 614 -5.09 16.69 -34.79
C LEU A 614 -6.07 17.55 -35.65
N PHE A 615 -7.28 17.74 -35.13
CA PHE A 615 -8.33 18.53 -35.77
C PHE A 615 -8.88 19.56 -34.79
N LEU A 616 -9.16 20.78 -35.27
CA LEU A 616 -9.93 21.77 -34.55
C LEU A 616 -11.18 22.11 -35.41
N ASN A 617 -12.37 21.97 -34.82
CA ASN A 617 -13.65 22.23 -35.51
C ASN A 617 -13.71 21.52 -36.87
N GLU A 618 -13.37 20.22 -36.93
CA GLU A 618 -13.29 19.37 -38.14
C GLU A 618 -12.21 19.78 -39.16
N LYS A 619 -11.46 20.84 -38.92
CA LYS A 619 -10.33 21.25 -39.77
C LYS A 619 -9.04 20.57 -39.30
N SER A 620 -8.38 19.85 -40.20
CA SER A 620 -7.07 19.22 -39.89
C SER A 620 -6.02 20.31 -39.62
N LEU A 621 -5.28 20.08 -38.51
CA LEU A 621 -4.09 20.85 -38.12
C LEU A 621 -2.81 20.16 -38.55
N GLY A 622 -2.93 19.03 -39.28
CA GLY A 622 -1.84 18.23 -39.77
C GLY A 622 -1.60 16.96 -38.93
N ALA A 623 -0.95 16.00 -39.56
CA ALA A 623 -0.53 14.74 -38.95
C ALA A 623 0.95 14.81 -38.58
N GLN A 624 1.30 14.17 -37.46
CA GLN A 624 2.67 14.01 -37.00
C GLN A 624 2.98 12.50 -36.84
N LYS A 625 4.12 12.08 -37.34
CA LYS A 625 4.68 10.77 -37.02
C LYS A 625 5.24 10.80 -35.61
N ILE A 626 4.88 9.82 -34.82
CA ILE A 626 5.26 9.73 -33.42
C ILE A 626 6.45 8.78 -33.28
N GLU A 627 7.52 9.27 -32.68
CA GLU A 627 8.62 8.41 -32.26
C GLU A 627 8.15 7.44 -31.17
N ARG A 628 8.76 6.26 -31.12
CA ARG A 628 8.44 5.29 -30.08
C ARG A 628 8.56 5.92 -28.70
N PHE A 629 7.51 5.82 -27.87
CA PHE A 629 7.35 6.44 -26.55
C PHE A 629 7.32 7.96 -26.55
N GLY A 630 7.14 8.60 -27.71
CA GLY A 630 6.98 10.04 -27.83
C GLY A 630 5.52 10.49 -27.74
N HIS A 631 5.30 11.76 -27.97
CA HIS A 631 3.98 12.38 -28.07
C HIS A 631 3.91 13.31 -29.28
N GLY A 632 2.69 13.69 -29.66
CA GLY A 632 2.47 14.76 -30.65
C GLY A 632 2.35 16.12 -29.96
N GLU A 633 2.89 17.17 -30.58
CA GLU A 633 2.85 18.54 -30.05
C GLU A 633 2.39 19.53 -31.13
N TRP A 634 1.38 20.34 -30.79
CA TRP A 634 0.87 21.45 -31.64
C TRP A 634 0.76 22.73 -30.82
N ILE A 635 0.89 23.85 -31.51
CA ILE A 635 0.49 25.16 -31.00
C ILE A 635 -0.78 25.52 -31.78
N VAL A 636 -1.87 25.72 -31.06
CA VAL A 636 -3.21 25.93 -31.67
C VAL A 636 -3.79 27.21 -31.14
N ASP A 637 -4.13 28.14 -32.04
CA ASP A 637 -4.86 29.34 -31.66
C ASP A 637 -6.26 28.94 -31.17
N TYR A 638 -6.60 29.32 -29.93
CA TYR A 638 -7.82 28.86 -29.28
C TYR A 638 -9.06 29.41 -30.01
N GLU A 639 -9.89 28.50 -30.47
CA GLU A 639 -11.25 28.75 -30.92
C GLU A 639 -12.20 27.82 -30.15
N PRO A 640 -13.29 28.33 -29.54
CA PRO A 640 -14.31 27.47 -28.94
C PRO A 640 -14.84 26.42 -29.93
N GLY A 641 -15.06 25.19 -29.48
CA GLY A 641 -15.53 24.09 -30.32
C GLY A 641 -14.91 22.78 -29.93
N GLY A 642 -14.68 21.90 -30.90
CA GLY A 642 -14.17 20.54 -30.68
C GLY A 642 -12.73 20.36 -31.15
N ILE A 643 -11.89 19.76 -30.30
CA ILE A 643 -10.56 19.28 -30.65
C ILE A 643 -10.57 17.77 -30.65
N ARG A 644 -10.02 17.15 -31.71
CA ARG A 644 -10.04 15.71 -31.92
C ARG A 644 -8.67 15.21 -32.36
N ALA A 645 -8.20 14.13 -31.73
CA ALA A 645 -7.00 13.43 -32.14
C ALA A 645 -7.34 12.06 -32.70
N ILE A 646 -6.79 11.71 -33.88
CA ILE A 646 -6.96 10.41 -34.53
C ILE A 646 -5.60 9.74 -34.59
N GLY A 647 -5.43 8.62 -33.87
CA GLY A 647 -4.26 7.77 -33.91
C GLY A 647 -4.37 6.73 -35.02
N ARG A 648 -3.25 6.51 -35.73
CA ARG A 648 -3.15 5.54 -36.84
C ARG A 648 -1.94 4.62 -36.67
N ASN A 649 -2.10 3.36 -37.05
CA ASN A 649 -1.01 2.40 -37.19
C ASN A 649 -1.02 1.87 -38.63
N GLY A 650 0.12 2.00 -39.33
CA GLY A 650 0.22 1.62 -40.75
C GLY A 650 -0.82 2.32 -41.64
N GLY A 651 -1.16 3.57 -41.30
CA GLY A 651 -2.15 4.40 -42.03
C GLY A 651 -3.62 4.09 -41.70
N LYS A 652 -3.92 3.11 -40.84
CA LYS A 652 -5.29 2.75 -40.43
C LYS A 652 -5.61 3.39 -39.09
N LYS A 653 -6.77 4.03 -38.96
CA LYS A 653 -7.30 4.54 -37.69
C LYS A 653 -7.41 3.39 -36.67
N CYS A 654 -6.85 3.59 -35.49
CA CYS A 654 -6.87 2.60 -34.40
C CYS A 654 -7.26 3.20 -33.04
N ALA A 655 -7.16 4.51 -32.87
CA ALA A 655 -7.60 5.21 -31.67
C ALA A 655 -8.15 6.60 -32.02
N GLU A 656 -9.00 7.14 -31.14
CA GLU A 656 -9.56 8.49 -31.27
C GLU A 656 -9.95 9.02 -29.90
N GLU A 657 -9.70 10.30 -29.68
CA GLU A 657 -10.27 11.07 -28.57
C GLU A 657 -10.83 12.38 -29.11
N PHE A 658 -11.95 12.79 -28.52
CA PHE A 658 -12.61 14.04 -28.83
C PHE A 658 -12.97 14.75 -27.52
N ILE A 659 -12.52 15.99 -27.40
CA ILE A 659 -12.88 16.89 -26.30
C ILE A 659 -13.43 18.19 -26.91
N GLU A 660 -14.30 18.86 -26.17
CA GLU A 660 -14.94 20.08 -26.67
C GLU A 660 -15.16 21.13 -25.59
N THR A 661 -15.23 22.37 -25.99
CA THR A 661 -15.62 23.47 -25.11
C THR A 661 -17.02 23.22 -24.58
N THR A 662 -17.19 23.30 -23.27
CA THR A 662 -18.46 23.03 -22.60
C THR A 662 -19.26 24.30 -22.35
N GLY A 663 -20.54 24.13 -22.00
CA GLY A 663 -21.40 25.22 -21.54
C GLY A 663 -21.14 25.57 -20.07
N GLU A 664 -21.98 26.43 -19.53
CA GLU A 664 -21.95 26.77 -18.10
C GLU A 664 -22.38 25.55 -17.26
N PRO A 665 -21.90 25.43 -16.01
CA PRO A 665 -22.32 24.39 -15.07
C PRO A 665 -23.84 24.29 -14.91
N ASP A 666 -24.44 23.09 -15.03
CA ASP A 666 -25.87 22.84 -14.94
C ASP A 666 -26.24 21.75 -13.92
N ALA A 667 -25.41 20.69 -13.80
CA ALA A 667 -25.71 19.55 -12.98
C ALA A 667 -24.45 18.96 -12.31
N LEU A 668 -24.68 18.14 -11.29
CA LEU A 668 -23.67 17.24 -10.75
C LEU A 668 -23.90 15.84 -11.30
N GLU A 669 -22.83 15.07 -11.43
CA GLU A 669 -22.84 13.65 -11.76
C GLU A 669 -21.99 12.88 -10.75
N LEU A 670 -22.45 11.70 -10.29
CA LEU A 670 -21.70 10.80 -9.41
C LEU A 670 -21.36 9.52 -10.18
N ILE A 671 -20.07 9.22 -10.27
CA ILE A 671 -19.54 8.00 -10.89
C ILE A 671 -18.92 7.14 -9.80
N ALA A 672 -19.40 5.89 -9.68
CA ALA A 672 -18.78 4.92 -8.77
C ALA A 672 -17.46 4.43 -9.36
N GLU A 673 -16.37 4.59 -8.62
CA GLU A 673 -15.01 4.23 -9.04
C GLU A 673 -14.67 2.77 -8.73
N ASN A 674 -15.26 2.22 -7.66
CA ASN A 674 -15.07 0.84 -7.26
C ASN A 674 -16.42 0.16 -6.96
N THR A 675 -16.37 -1.15 -6.73
CA THR A 675 -17.59 -1.94 -6.45
C THR A 675 -17.51 -2.57 -5.05
N VAL A 676 -18.51 -2.32 -4.23
CA VAL A 676 -18.73 -3.00 -2.95
C VAL A 676 -20.09 -3.68 -2.99
N LYS A 677 -20.13 -4.98 -2.66
CA LYS A 677 -21.38 -5.78 -2.71
C LYS A 677 -21.90 -6.15 -1.34
N GLN A 678 -21.06 -6.17 -0.31
CA GLN A 678 -21.40 -6.65 1.03
C GLN A 678 -21.58 -5.50 2.01
N ALA A 679 -22.61 -5.60 2.84
CA ALA A 679 -22.86 -4.69 3.95
C ALA A 679 -22.00 -5.11 5.17
N ASN A 680 -20.69 -4.89 5.10
CA ASN A 680 -19.73 -5.38 6.10
C ASN A 680 -19.28 -4.31 7.13
N GLY A 681 -19.75 -3.07 6.99
CA GLY A 681 -19.44 -1.96 7.89
C GLY A 681 -17.98 -1.44 7.79
N ARG A 682 -17.21 -1.85 6.77
CA ARG A 682 -15.78 -1.56 6.64
C ARG A 682 -15.40 -1.00 5.28
N ASP A 683 -15.86 -1.64 4.22
CA ASP A 683 -15.52 -1.27 2.86
C ASP A 683 -15.99 0.13 2.51
N ILE A 684 -15.24 0.77 1.61
CA ILE A 684 -15.54 2.11 1.13
C ILE A 684 -15.94 2.05 -0.34
N LEU A 685 -17.07 2.69 -0.66
CA LEU A 685 -17.42 3.10 -2.01
C LEU A 685 -16.83 4.47 -2.28
N LEU A 686 -16.02 4.56 -3.34
CA LEU A 686 -15.49 5.80 -3.86
C LEU A 686 -16.35 6.30 -5.01
N PHE A 687 -16.63 7.60 -5.02
CA PHE A 687 -17.31 8.25 -6.12
C PHE A 687 -16.50 9.47 -6.57
N SER A 688 -16.32 9.60 -7.88
CA SER A 688 -15.98 10.87 -8.50
C SER A 688 -17.26 11.68 -8.68
N CYS A 689 -17.28 12.89 -8.15
CA CYS A 689 -18.34 13.85 -8.41
C CYS A 689 -17.84 14.85 -9.46
N LEU A 690 -18.54 14.93 -10.59
CA LEU A 690 -18.24 15.82 -11.70
C LEU A 690 -19.25 16.95 -11.75
N CYS A 691 -18.78 18.12 -12.15
CA CYS A 691 -19.63 19.22 -12.56
C CYS A 691 -19.84 19.13 -14.09
N VAL A 692 -21.10 19.05 -14.54
CA VAL A 692 -21.42 18.89 -15.96
C VAL A 692 -22.31 20.00 -16.44
N ASP A 693 -22.22 20.30 -17.76
CA ASP A 693 -23.10 21.26 -18.44
C ASP A 693 -24.47 20.63 -18.79
N SER A 694 -25.32 21.40 -19.43
CA SER A 694 -26.69 20.97 -19.83
C SER A 694 -26.71 19.80 -20.83
N SER A 695 -25.58 19.51 -21.48
CA SER A 695 -25.39 18.39 -22.40
C SER A 695 -24.72 17.18 -21.74
N GLY A 696 -24.45 17.22 -20.42
CA GLY A 696 -23.80 16.18 -19.68
C GLY A 696 -22.26 16.09 -19.89
N ARG A 697 -21.65 17.16 -20.41
CA ARG A 697 -20.18 17.23 -20.58
C ARG A 697 -19.53 17.80 -19.33
N GLU A 698 -18.44 17.21 -18.91
CA GLU A 698 -17.67 17.70 -17.76
C GLU A 698 -17.15 19.11 -17.99
N VAL A 699 -17.36 20.00 -17.04
CA VAL A 699 -16.88 21.38 -17.04
C VAL A 699 -15.58 21.48 -16.27
N PRO A 700 -14.42 21.40 -16.92
CA PRO A 700 -13.12 21.17 -16.29
C PRO A 700 -12.56 22.38 -15.52
N ASP A 701 -13.17 23.53 -15.63
CA ASP A 701 -12.83 24.79 -14.94
C ASP A 701 -13.85 25.18 -13.87
N ALA A 702 -14.86 24.32 -13.60
CA ALA A 702 -15.85 24.56 -12.57
C ALA A 702 -15.32 24.21 -11.17
N GLU A 703 -15.59 25.07 -10.19
CA GLU A 703 -15.18 24.88 -8.79
C GLU A 703 -16.33 25.12 -7.80
N PRO A 704 -17.55 24.54 -7.99
CA PRO A 704 -18.63 24.68 -7.05
C PRO A 704 -18.31 23.97 -5.73
N THR A 705 -18.93 24.43 -4.64
CA THR A 705 -18.91 23.68 -3.37
C THR A 705 -20.04 22.65 -3.38
N VAL A 706 -19.71 21.41 -3.09
CA VAL A 706 -20.65 20.27 -3.10
C VAL A 706 -20.75 19.66 -1.71
N ARG A 707 -21.98 19.45 -1.24
CA ARG A 707 -22.32 18.72 -0.02
C ARG A 707 -22.79 17.30 -0.37
N PHE A 708 -22.28 16.34 0.37
CA PHE A 708 -22.58 14.92 0.18
C PHE A 708 -23.40 14.37 1.36
N GLU A 709 -24.39 13.53 1.04
CA GLU A 709 -25.22 12.84 2.03
C GLU A 709 -25.35 11.37 1.64
N ALA A 710 -25.45 10.49 2.64
CA ALA A 710 -25.79 9.09 2.46
C ALA A 710 -27.00 8.73 3.34
N ASN A 711 -27.82 7.78 2.88
CA ASN A 711 -28.89 7.24 3.71
C ASN A 711 -28.34 6.27 4.78
N SER A 712 -29.22 5.69 5.60
CA SER A 712 -28.86 4.82 6.75
C SER A 712 -28.10 3.54 6.40
N PHE A 713 -27.90 3.20 5.13
CA PHE A 713 -27.13 2.03 4.70
C PHE A 713 -25.64 2.33 4.49
N GLY A 714 -25.18 3.57 4.76
CA GLY A 714 -23.78 3.97 4.73
C GLY A 714 -23.56 5.34 5.34
N ARG A 715 -22.30 5.76 5.39
CA ARG A 715 -21.88 7.03 5.96
C ARG A 715 -20.81 7.69 5.09
N VAL A 716 -20.97 8.95 4.76
CA VAL A 716 -19.89 9.76 4.18
C VAL A 716 -18.79 9.90 5.25
N ILE A 717 -17.59 9.42 4.94
CA ILE A 717 -16.45 9.45 5.86
C ILE A 717 -15.45 10.53 5.48
N GLY A 718 -15.55 11.09 4.29
CA GLY A 718 -14.70 12.20 3.89
C GLY A 718 -14.76 12.52 2.40
N THR A 719 -14.09 13.62 2.07
CA THR A 719 -14.07 14.21 0.71
C THR A 719 -12.71 14.81 0.41
N GLY A 720 -12.37 14.96 -0.87
CA GLY A 720 -11.13 15.59 -1.29
C GLY A 720 -11.17 16.06 -2.76
N ALA A 721 -10.40 17.09 -3.08
CA ALA A 721 -10.33 17.64 -4.44
C ALA A 721 -9.00 18.31 -4.77
N ASP A 722 -8.49 19.17 -3.88
CA ASP A 722 -7.33 20.04 -4.10
C ASP A 722 -6.24 19.74 -3.09
N ILE A 723 -5.02 19.60 -3.55
CA ILE A 723 -3.82 19.40 -2.72
C ILE A 723 -3.44 20.65 -1.91
N CYS A 724 -4.03 21.79 -2.21
CA CYS A 724 -3.88 23.05 -1.47
C CYS A 724 -5.09 23.36 -0.56
N ASP A 725 -6.05 22.45 -0.45
CA ASP A 725 -7.18 22.62 0.46
C ASP A 725 -6.80 22.17 1.87
N HIS A 726 -6.85 23.07 2.83
CA HIS A 726 -6.48 22.84 4.23
C HIS A 726 -7.67 22.43 5.12
N VAL A 727 -8.85 22.23 4.54
CA VAL A 727 -9.99 21.67 5.28
C VAL A 727 -9.72 20.18 5.52
N PRO A 728 -9.85 19.67 6.76
CA PRO A 728 -9.68 18.24 7.03
C PRO A 728 -10.53 17.37 6.09
N PRO A 729 -10.01 16.24 5.63
CA PRO A 729 -10.73 15.38 4.68
C PRO A 729 -12.01 14.76 5.27
N GLN A 730 -12.12 14.56 6.59
CA GLN A 730 -13.30 14.03 7.28
C GLN A 730 -14.44 15.03 7.33
N CYS A 731 -14.89 15.50 6.18
CA CYS A 731 -16.01 16.41 6.05
C CYS A 731 -16.97 15.94 4.97
N THR A 732 -18.20 16.45 5.01
CA THR A 732 -19.25 16.12 4.03
C THR A 732 -19.43 17.18 2.96
N GLU A 733 -18.60 18.24 2.98
CA GLU A 733 -18.66 19.33 2.02
C GLU A 733 -17.27 19.61 1.45
N ARG A 734 -17.17 19.79 0.12
CA ARG A 734 -15.90 20.06 -0.56
C ARG A 734 -16.08 20.99 -1.75
N ARG A 735 -15.20 21.98 -1.88
CA ARG A 735 -15.05 22.73 -3.13
C ARG A 735 -14.37 21.84 -4.17
N MET A 736 -14.94 21.78 -5.35
CA MET A 736 -14.31 21.06 -6.48
C MET A 736 -13.02 21.73 -6.94
N LYS A 737 -12.16 20.93 -7.55
CA LYS A 737 -10.96 21.37 -8.27
C LYS A 737 -10.96 20.78 -9.67
N SER A 738 -10.81 21.66 -10.67
CA SER A 738 -10.80 21.24 -12.09
C SER A 738 -12.00 20.34 -12.41
N GLY A 739 -13.22 20.81 -12.08
CA GLY A 739 -14.48 20.13 -12.38
C GLY A 739 -14.81 18.90 -11.54
N ARG A 740 -13.95 18.48 -10.60
CA ARG A 740 -14.09 17.20 -9.88
C ARG A 740 -13.80 17.30 -8.38
N CYS A 741 -14.43 16.38 -7.63
CA CYS A 741 -14.00 16.02 -6.28
C CYS A 741 -14.31 14.53 -6.01
N THR A 742 -13.60 13.94 -5.04
CA THR A 742 -13.82 12.57 -4.58
C THR A 742 -14.62 12.58 -3.29
N VAL A 743 -15.57 11.64 -3.14
CA VAL A 743 -16.26 11.35 -1.90
C VAL A 743 -16.11 9.87 -1.55
N ALA A 744 -15.79 9.60 -0.28
CA ALA A 744 -15.67 8.26 0.28
C ALA A 744 -16.87 7.96 1.18
N VAL A 745 -17.54 6.84 0.92
CA VAL A 745 -18.73 6.40 1.65
C VAL A 745 -18.49 5.00 2.21
N GLN A 746 -18.39 4.91 3.53
CA GLN A 746 -18.30 3.61 4.22
C GLN A 746 -19.67 2.93 4.18
N VAL A 747 -19.71 1.67 3.77
CA VAL A 747 -20.93 0.88 3.77
C VAL A 747 -21.38 0.52 5.19
N GLY A 748 -22.67 0.41 5.43
CA GLY A 748 -23.23 -0.04 6.71
C GLY A 748 -23.14 -1.56 6.90
N GLU A 749 -23.64 -2.04 8.03
CA GLU A 749 -23.69 -3.48 8.38
C GLU A 749 -25.03 -4.13 7.99
N THR A 750 -25.96 -3.35 7.45
CA THR A 750 -27.28 -3.83 7.07
C THR A 750 -27.43 -3.82 5.56
N ALA A 751 -27.83 -4.95 4.99
CA ALA A 751 -28.12 -5.08 3.57
C ALA A 751 -29.25 -4.14 3.15
N GLY A 752 -29.15 -3.55 1.96
CA GLY A 752 -30.15 -2.63 1.44
C GLY A 752 -29.64 -1.71 0.33
N ALA A 753 -30.48 -0.79 -0.09
CA ALA A 753 -30.17 0.17 -1.15
C ALA A 753 -29.49 1.42 -0.56
N LEU A 754 -28.17 1.46 -0.60
CA LEU A 754 -27.39 2.64 -0.25
C LEU A 754 -27.61 3.71 -1.32
N LYS A 755 -28.03 4.91 -0.90
CA LYS A 755 -28.18 6.08 -1.75
C LYS A 755 -27.19 7.16 -1.32
N VAL A 756 -26.45 7.70 -2.28
CA VAL A 756 -25.51 8.81 -2.08
C VAL A 756 -25.96 9.99 -2.91
N TYR A 757 -26.00 11.16 -2.31
CA TYR A 757 -26.45 12.42 -2.91
C TYR A 757 -25.30 13.40 -2.97
N ALA A 758 -25.16 14.12 -4.09
CA ALA A 758 -24.30 15.27 -4.24
C ALA A 758 -25.17 16.50 -4.52
N ILE A 759 -25.03 17.53 -3.70
CA ILE A 759 -25.90 18.72 -3.66
C ILE A 759 -25.04 20.00 -3.74
N SER A 760 -25.36 20.88 -4.65
CA SER A 760 -24.72 22.21 -4.76
C SER A 760 -25.74 23.27 -5.12
N ASN A 761 -25.53 24.49 -4.65
CA ASN A 761 -26.41 25.62 -4.96
C ASN A 761 -26.39 25.93 -6.45
N GLY A 762 -27.57 26.01 -7.05
CA GLY A 762 -27.71 26.39 -8.47
C GLY A 762 -27.48 25.25 -9.46
N LEU A 763 -27.11 24.05 -9.00
CA LEU A 763 -26.91 22.87 -9.85
C LEU A 763 -27.96 21.80 -9.56
N LYS A 764 -28.27 20.98 -10.55
CA LYS A 764 -29.11 19.78 -10.37
C LYS A 764 -28.38 18.75 -9.50
N THR A 765 -29.06 18.23 -8.51
CA THR A 765 -28.55 17.21 -7.58
C THR A 765 -28.29 15.89 -8.29
N ALA A 766 -27.16 15.25 -8.02
CA ALA A 766 -26.89 13.88 -8.42
C ALA A 766 -27.30 12.88 -7.33
N VAL A 767 -27.75 11.70 -7.73
CA VAL A 767 -28.00 10.57 -6.83
C VAL A 767 -27.59 9.27 -7.48
N VAL A 768 -26.85 8.44 -6.72
CA VAL A 768 -26.49 7.07 -7.11
C VAL A 768 -27.03 6.10 -6.09
N THR A 769 -27.45 4.92 -6.55
CA THR A 769 -27.95 3.84 -5.69
C THR A 769 -27.11 2.58 -5.91
N THR A 770 -26.57 2.02 -4.81
CA THR A 770 -25.83 0.75 -4.79
C THR A 770 -26.57 -0.24 -3.90
N ASN A 771 -26.82 -1.45 -4.39
CA ASN A 771 -27.48 -2.50 -3.60
C ASN A 771 -26.43 -3.33 -2.86
N LEU A 772 -26.47 -3.27 -1.53
CA LEU A 772 -25.63 -4.05 -0.63
C LEU A 772 -26.37 -5.32 -0.21
N LYS A 773 -25.66 -6.45 -0.18
CA LYS A 773 -26.16 -7.78 0.23
C LYS A 773 -25.81 -8.07 1.67
#